data_3c55c2f7d261c141b9d4ab28e7653476
#
_entry.id   3c55c2f7d261c141b9d4ab28e7653476
#
_cell.length_a   1.000
_cell.length_b   1.000
_cell.length_c   1.000
_cell.angle_alpha   90.00
_cell.angle_beta   90.00
_cell.angle_gamma   90.00
#
_symmetry.space_group_name_H-M   'P 1'
#
loop_
_entity.id
_entity.type
_entity.pdbx_description
1 polymer ?
#
loop_
_entity_poly.entity_id
_entity_poly.type
_entity_poly.pdbx_seq_one_letter_code
_entity_poly.pdbx_strand_id
1 'polypeptide(L)'
;MLFFGTFWLQAQEYVQQTDLPTIYIETEGGQPIVSKEDYVDAVLHYVDSNGVKTYDALGVRGRGNSTWNLEKKPYRIKFAEKQEFMGPKRAKAKSWTLLANFADKTLLRNAVAACIGDFAGQPFTAGAQFVDLVLNGTYLGNYQLSDQMEVRKKRVDIDEQDEIPTEDANITGGYFLEVDGWATAEPVYYKTNRNVLVTVKSPDEEVIVSRQLEYIKNHMQLFEDALFSSDFADPEKGYRPYVDSLTLASWYISTELTGNVDGFWSTYMYKKKDDQKFYWGPLWDYDIAFNNCNRVGDVSEALMINKGFGGDLTQKWVLQMWKDPWFVQLINRTWQEYLARGIEEHVMDYIDSMSVVIDRSQAMNFQKWPIDRRDYNEIVLFSTYQEGIDYLKSFLHTHCAYLTKTFAKAAEEMGSMEEPTPEFTLDTGFYYRFYNKGTGNAIDVLDNEEDKVCTWSPARERETQQWEILAVGEYYQVVNRESGLALYDCAVKEGDIYKTGTQLELRKPRSSQHRQQWSFVPVNTGNTYVLVNRLTQLAVNNAGGSDENGNSVLSWTNDSENSLKDTRQWRIEKDEVKGETSVQSSGRERQYWVLYNPDTKLLHFESNDMEQIDGHAYIYAANGECVMRFRVSQTADLSSLRKGIYILTWMEEDTKRTVKVTVR
;
A
#
# COMPACT_ATOMS: atom_id res chain seq x y z
N MET A 1 -67.69 -19.86 -22.73
CA MET A 1 -66.86 -20.27 -21.60
C MET A 1 -65.45 -19.80 -21.89
N LEU A 2 -65.09 -18.62 -21.37
CA LEU A 2 -63.74 -18.00 -21.56
C LEU A 2 -62.85 -18.51 -20.43
N PHE A 3 -61.81 -19.30 -20.77
CA PHE A 3 -60.76 -19.71 -19.86
C PHE A 3 -59.77 -18.51 -19.66
N PHE A 4 -59.84 -17.83 -18.53
CA PHE A 4 -58.76 -16.97 -18.08
C PHE A 4 -57.63 -17.83 -17.49
N GLY A 5 -56.59 -18.05 -18.28
CA GLY A 5 -55.37 -18.62 -17.79
C GLY A 5 -54.67 -17.57 -16.89
N THR A 6 -54.66 -17.76 -15.58
CA THR A 6 -53.82 -17.04 -14.65
C THR A 6 -52.39 -17.46 -14.88
N PHE A 7 -51.61 -16.65 -15.59
CA PHE A 7 -50.16 -16.75 -15.56
C PHE A 7 -49.70 -16.33 -14.17
N TRP A 8 -49.30 -17.29 -13.35
CA TRP A 8 -48.50 -17.00 -12.16
C TRP A 8 -47.12 -16.57 -12.67
N LEU A 9 -46.82 -15.28 -12.63
CA LEU A 9 -45.42 -14.84 -12.60
C LEU A 9 -44.81 -15.42 -11.32
N GLN A 10 -44.07 -16.50 -11.47
CA GLN A 10 -43.23 -16.99 -10.40
C GLN A 10 -42.17 -15.92 -10.22
N ALA A 11 -42.18 -15.21 -9.07
CA ALA A 11 -41.13 -14.27 -8.72
C ALA A 11 -39.79 -15.04 -8.74
N GLN A 12 -38.85 -14.56 -9.50
CA GLN A 12 -37.52 -15.18 -9.55
C GLN A 12 -36.92 -15.13 -8.14
N GLU A 13 -36.61 -16.29 -7.57
CA GLU A 13 -36.00 -16.38 -6.26
C GLU A 13 -34.48 -16.20 -6.42
N TYR A 14 -33.91 -15.11 -5.82
CA TYR A 14 -32.47 -14.88 -5.82
C TYR A 14 -31.83 -15.59 -4.61
N VAL A 15 -31.02 -16.60 -4.89
CA VAL A 15 -30.35 -17.42 -3.86
C VAL A 15 -28.84 -17.44 -4.06
N GLN A 16 -28.09 -17.63 -2.99
CA GLN A 16 -26.66 -17.92 -3.10
C GLN A 16 -26.45 -19.24 -3.85
N GLN A 17 -25.56 -19.23 -4.86
CA GLN A 17 -25.25 -20.43 -5.64
C GLN A 17 -24.28 -21.34 -4.89
N THR A 18 -23.35 -20.75 -4.15
CA THR A 18 -22.36 -21.48 -3.32
C THR A 18 -22.22 -20.81 -1.96
N ASP A 19 -21.07 -20.97 -1.27
CA ASP A 19 -20.75 -20.25 -0.04
C ASP A 19 -20.30 -18.81 -0.29
N LEU A 20 -20.08 -18.44 -1.57
CA LEU A 20 -19.75 -17.08 -1.97
C LEU A 20 -21.00 -16.23 -2.17
N PRO A 21 -20.91 -14.91 -2.05
CA PRO A 21 -21.95 -14.02 -2.52
C PRO A 21 -22.24 -14.28 -4.00
N THR A 22 -23.52 -14.21 -4.39
CA THR A 22 -23.93 -14.32 -5.80
C THR A 22 -24.39 -12.98 -6.32
N ILE A 23 -23.84 -12.57 -7.45
CA ILE A 23 -24.28 -11.40 -8.19
C ILE A 23 -25.18 -11.85 -9.34
N TYR A 24 -26.43 -11.40 -9.32
CA TYR A 24 -27.35 -11.52 -10.44
C TYR A 24 -27.37 -10.19 -11.18
N ILE A 25 -27.17 -10.23 -12.49
CA ILE A 25 -27.30 -9.07 -13.37
C ILE A 25 -28.40 -9.38 -14.38
N GLU A 26 -29.41 -8.52 -14.40
CA GLU A 26 -30.54 -8.59 -15.35
C GLU A 26 -30.50 -7.34 -16.22
N THR A 27 -30.11 -7.52 -17.48
CA THR A 27 -30.08 -6.43 -18.46
C THR A 27 -31.50 -6.08 -18.92
N GLU A 28 -31.73 -4.83 -19.29
CA GLU A 28 -33.00 -4.38 -19.79
C GLU A 28 -33.43 -5.22 -21.00
N GLY A 29 -34.62 -5.83 -20.91
CA GLY A 29 -35.16 -6.71 -21.97
C GLY A 29 -34.34 -7.98 -22.22
N GLY A 30 -33.44 -8.37 -21.30
CA GLY A 30 -32.56 -9.53 -21.47
C GLY A 30 -31.50 -9.36 -22.56
N GLN A 31 -31.13 -8.12 -22.91
CA GLN A 31 -30.19 -7.82 -23.98
C GLN A 31 -28.80 -8.43 -23.68
N PRO A 32 -28.12 -9.02 -24.67
CA PRO A 32 -26.77 -9.51 -24.49
C PRO A 32 -25.77 -8.36 -24.39
N ILE A 33 -24.73 -8.52 -23.57
CA ILE A 33 -23.61 -7.59 -23.48
C ILE A 33 -22.60 -7.96 -24.56
N VAL A 34 -22.49 -7.13 -25.61
CA VAL A 34 -21.68 -7.42 -26.81
C VAL A 34 -20.61 -6.37 -27.08
N SER A 35 -20.63 -5.25 -26.35
CA SER A 35 -19.71 -4.13 -26.54
C SER A 35 -18.81 -3.91 -25.29
N LYS A 36 -17.60 -3.41 -25.52
CA LYS A 36 -16.70 -2.87 -24.49
C LYS A 36 -16.90 -1.37 -24.28
N GLU A 37 -17.57 -0.71 -25.20
CA GLU A 37 -17.76 0.74 -25.19
C GLU A 37 -19.14 1.12 -24.65
N ASP A 38 -20.18 0.44 -25.16
CA ASP A 38 -21.56 0.78 -24.83
C ASP A 38 -22.03 0.02 -23.59
N TYR A 39 -22.65 0.76 -22.66
CA TYR A 39 -23.30 0.19 -21.50
C TYR A 39 -24.71 -0.27 -21.84
N VAL A 40 -25.07 -1.43 -21.33
CA VAL A 40 -26.45 -1.94 -21.30
C VAL A 40 -27.01 -1.66 -19.91
N ASP A 41 -28.18 -1.05 -19.83
CA ASP A 41 -28.85 -0.80 -18.56
C ASP A 41 -29.26 -2.10 -17.90
N ALA A 42 -29.11 -2.19 -16.61
CA ALA A 42 -29.33 -3.41 -15.85
C ALA A 42 -29.79 -3.14 -14.42
N VAL A 43 -30.34 -4.17 -13.80
CA VAL A 43 -30.55 -4.31 -12.35
C VAL A 43 -29.56 -5.34 -11.82
N LEU A 44 -29.01 -5.09 -10.64
CA LEU A 44 -28.10 -6.02 -9.97
C LEU A 44 -28.67 -6.41 -8.61
N HIS A 45 -28.74 -7.73 -8.36
CA HIS A 45 -29.05 -8.27 -7.04
C HIS A 45 -27.78 -8.93 -6.47
N TYR A 46 -27.33 -8.42 -5.35
CA TYR A 46 -26.24 -8.99 -4.57
C TYR A 46 -26.83 -9.83 -3.45
N VAL A 47 -26.52 -11.11 -3.45
CA VAL A 47 -27.11 -12.11 -2.54
C VAL A 47 -26.01 -12.71 -1.69
N ASP A 48 -26.12 -12.55 -0.38
CA ASP A 48 -25.21 -13.15 0.59
C ASP A 48 -26.01 -13.72 1.78
N SER A 49 -25.31 -14.13 2.83
CA SER A 49 -25.94 -14.66 4.06
C SER A 49 -26.83 -13.64 4.80
N ASN A 50 -26.75 -12.36 4.47
CA ASN A 50 -27.59 -11.30 5.04
C ASN A 50 -28.85 -11.06 4.22
N GLY A 51 -29.01 -11.72 3.07
CA GLY A 51 -30.14 -11.61 2.18
C GLY A 51 -29.83 -10.99 0.84
N VAL A 52 -30.83 -10.37 0.22
CA VAL A 52 -30.74 -9.78 -1.12
C VAL A 52 -30.66 -8.26 -1.02
N LYS A 53 -29.65 -7.69 -1.62
CA LYS A 53 -29.53 -6.24 -1.81
C LYS A 53 -29.65 -5.91 -3.30
N THR A 54 -30.62 -5.07 -3.67
CA THR A 54 -30.90 -4.70 -5.05
C THR A 54 -30.36 -3.32 -5.36
N TYR A 55 -29.84 -3.17 -6.58
CA TYR A 55 -29.37 -1.92 -7.17
C TYR A 55 -30.08 -1.76 -8.52
N ASP A 56 -31.04 -0.82 -8.58
CA ASP A 56 -31.97 -0.69 -9.70
C ASP A 56 -31.44 0.12 -10.89
N ALA A 57 -30.32 0.80 -10.73
CA ALA A 57 -29.80 1.69 -11.76
C ALA A 57 -28.28 1.54 -11.94
N LEU A 58 -27.91 0.72 -12.89
CA LEU A 58 -26.51 0.55 -13.31
C LEU A 58 -26.43 0.21 -14.80
N GLY A 59 -25.27 0.52 -15.37
CA GLY A 59 -24.87 0.03 -16.69
C GLY A 59 -23.85 -1.09 -16.56
N VAL A 60 -23.91 -2.06 -17.45
CA VAL A 60 -22.91 -3.14 -17.57
C VAL A 60 -22.38 -3.20 -18.98
N ARG A 61 -21.09 -3.35 -19.15
CA ARG A 61 -20.42 -3.56 -20.44
C ARG A 61 -19.30 -4.58 -20.36
N GLY A 62 -18.82 -5.04 -21.49
CA GLY A 62 -17.58 -5.79 -21.57
C GLY A 62 -16.35 -4.97 -21.14
N ARG A 63 -15.26 -5.67 -20.84
CA ARG A 63 -13.95 -5.04 -20.57
C ARG A 63 -12.80 -5.95 -21.03
N GLY A 64 -11.59 -5.37 -20.98
CA GLY A 64 -10.35 -6.06 -21.34
C GLY A 64 -10.07 -6.04 -22.84
N ASN A 65 -8.83 -6.26 -23.22
CA ASN A 65 -8.38 -6.34 -24.61
C ASN A 65 -8.41 -7.81 -25.09
N SER A 66 -7.38 -8.58 -24.77
CA SER A 66 -7.31 -10.01 -25.11
C SER A 66 -8.40 -10.84 -24.41
N THR A 67 -8.68 -10.58 -23.15
CA THR A 67 -9.65 -11.33 -22.33
C THR A 67 -11.08 -11.18 -22.78
N TRP A 68 -11.45 -10.07 -23.45
CA TRP A 68 -12.77 -9.93 -24.05
C TRP A 68 -13.04 -10.91 -25.20
N ASN A 69 -12.00 -11.40 -25.84
CA ASN A 69 -12.12 -12.39 -26.93
C ASN A 69 -12.27 -13.83 -26.44
N LEU A 70 -12.05 -14.09 -25.14
CA LEU A 70 -12.21 -15.41 -24.53
C LEU A 70 -13.70 -15.75 -24.32
N GLU A 71 -14.03 -17.03 -24.10
CA GLU A 71 -15.43 -17.48 -23.94
C GLU A 71 -16.06 -16.93 -22.67
N LYS A 72 -15.38 -17.00 -21.54
CA LYS A 72 -15.84 -16.42 -20.27
C LYS A 72 -15.44 -14.95 -20.22
N LYS A 73 -16.44 -14.07 -20.35
CA LYS A 73 -16.25 -12.63 -20.52
C LYS A 73 -16.06 -11.90 -19.20
N PRO A 74 -15.09 -10.98 -19.08
CA PRO A 74 -15.03 -10.03 -17.97
C PRO A 74 -15.96 -8.83 -18.22
N TYR A 75 -16.47 -8.23 -17.13
CA TYR A 75 -17.44 -7.13 -17.20
C TYR A 75 -17.00 -5.91 -16.38
N ARG A 76 -17.48 -4.73 -16.75
CA ARG A 76 -17.45 -3.50 -15.99
C ARG A 76 -18.86 -3.11 -15.59
N ILE A 77 -19.03 -2.82 -14.30
CA ILE A 77 -20.28 -2.31 -13.72
C ILE A 77 -20.10 -0.82 -13.44
N LYS A 78 -21.11 0.00 -13.77
CA LYS A 78 -21.14 1.43 -13.47
C LYS A 78 -22.49 1.79 -12.85
N PHE A 79 -22.53 1.96 -11.53
CA PHE A 79 -23.73 2.42 -10.83
C PHE A 79 -24.05 3.87 -11.19
N ALA A 80 -25.34 4.22 -11.18
CA ALA A 80 -25.79 5.61 -11.33
C ALA A 80 -25.21 6.51 -10.21
N GLU A 81 -25.19 5.98 -8.97
CA GLU A 81 -24.65 6.66 -7.81
C GLU A 81 -23.47 5.88 -7.19
N LYS A 82 -22.56 6.61 -6.50
CA LYS A 82 -21.41 5.99 -5.83
C LYS A 82 -21.85 5.02 -4.75
N GLN A 83 -21.35 3.79 -4.77
CA GLN A 83 -21.67 2.71 -3.84
C GLN A 83 -20.43 2.27 -3.05
N GLU A 84 -20.59 1.87 -1.80
CA GLU A 84 -19.62 1.10 -1.01
C GLU A 84 -19.79 -0.40 -1.30
N PHE A 85 -19.60 -0.78 -2.54
CA PHE A 85 -20.00 -2.11 -3.04
C PHE A 85 -19.17 -3.25 -2.45
N MET A 86 -17.89 -3.01 -2.16
CA MET A 86 -16.99 -3.96 -1.48
C MET A 86 -16.77 -3.61 0.00
N GLY A 87 -17.70 -2.87 0.61
CA GLY A 87 -17.66 -2.51 2.01
C GLY A 87 -16.83 -1.27 2.35
N PRO A 88 -16.85 -0.84 3.63
CA PRO A 88 -16.36 0.47 4.06
C PRO A 88 -14.83 0.62 4.02
N LYS A 89 -14.08 -0.48 3.92
CA LYS A 89 -12.62 -0.44 3.78
C LYS A 89 -12.17 -0.06 2.37
N ARG A 90 -13.04 -0.23 1.36
CA ARG A 90 -12.78 0.10 -0.05
C ARG A 90 -13.38 1.44 -0.44
N ALA A 91 -13.12 1.88 -1.65
CA ALA A 91 -13.60 3.15 -2.17
C ALA A 91 -15.13 3.17 -2.27
N LYS A 92 -15.74 4.33 -2.03
CA LYS A 92 -17.10 4.61 -2.46
C LYS A 92 -17.05 5.11 -3.90
N ALA A 93 -17.47 4.25 -4.86
CA ALA A 93 -17.27 4.48 -6.30
C ALA A 93 -18.50 4.11 -7.13
N LYS A 94 -18.54 4.62 -8.37
CA LYS A 94 -19.52 4.19 -9.35
C LYS A 94 -19.09 2.93 -10.10
N SER A 95 -17.81 2.81 -10.42
CA SER A 95 -17.26 1.79 -11.32
C SER A 95 -16.55 0.67 -10.58
N TRP A 96 -16.85 -0.57 -10.98
CA TRP A 96 -16.29 -1.81 -10.45
C TRP A 96 -16.06 -2.82 -11.58
N THR A 97 -15.20 -3.80 -11.36
CA THR A 97 -14.89 -4.82 -12.36
C THR A 97 -15.24 -6.22 -11.86
N LEU A 98 -15.72 -7.06 -12.76
CA LEU A 98 -15.87 -8.49 -12.59
C LEU A 98 -14.85 -9.18 -13.50
N LEU A 99 -13.73 -9.62 -12.90
CA LEU A 99 -12.67 -10.33 -13.60
C LEU A 99 -13.07 -11.80 -13.77
N ALA A 100 -12.97 -12.29 -14.99
CA ALA A 100 -13.38 -13.66 -15.31
C ALA A 100 -12.35 -14.70 -14.88
N ASN A 101 -11.07 -14.31 -14.75
CA ASN A 101 -9.92 -15.17 -14.47
C ASN A 101 -9.89 -16.44 -15.34
N PHE A 102 -10.30 -16.34 -16.62
CA PHE A 102 -10.55 -17.51 -17.48
C PHE A 102 -9.25 -18.19 -17.92
N ALA A 103 -8.20 -17.42 -18.14
CA ALA A 103 -6.87 -17.95 -18.43
C ALA A 103 -6.19 -18.57 -17.21
N ASP A 104 -6.73 -18.35 -16.01
CA ASP A 104 -6.17 -18.81 -14.75
C ASP A 104 -6.97 -20.00 -14.19
N LYS A 105 -6.42 -21.21 -14.27
CA LYS A 105 -7.07 -22.42 -13.75
C LYS A 105 -7.06 -22.52 -12.22
N THR A 106 -6.34 -21.61 -11.52
CA THR A 106 -6.45 -21.47 -10.06
C THR A 106 -7.53 -20.47 -9.65
N LEU A 107 -7.94 -19.58 -10.54
CA LEU A 107 -8.82 -18.42 -10.29
C LEU A 107 -8.25 -17.40 -9.29
N LEU A 108 -7.02 -17.61 -8.76
CA LEU A 108 -6.46 -16.88 -7.62
C LEU A 108 -5.33 -15.92 -7.98
N ARG A 109 -4.69 -16.04 -9.16
CA ARG A 109 -3.44 -15.33 -9.47
C ARG A 109 -3.53 -13.81 -9.32
N ASN A 110 -4.62 -13.20 -9.78
CA ASN A 110 -4.86 -11.77 -9.58
C ASN A 110 -4.99 -11.40 -8.10
N ALA A 111 -5.68 -12.23 -7.31
CA ALA A 111 -5.84 -12.02 -5.87
C ALA A 111 -4.51 -12.22 -5.11
N VAL A 112 -3.72 -13.22 -5.51
CA VAL A 112 -2.38 -13.47 -4.93
C VAL A 112 -1.42 -12.32 -5.24
N ALA A 113 -1.46 -11.77 -6.46
CA ALA A 113 -0.65 -10.59 -6.80
C ALA A 113 -1.06 -9.36 -5.97
N ALA A 114 -2.36 -9.15 -5.73
CA ALA A 114 -2.84 -8.09 -4.83
C ALA A 114 -2.35 -8.32 -3.38
N CYS A 115 -2.38 -9.55 -2.88
CA CYS A 115 -1.83 -9.91 -1.57
C CYS A 115 -0.32 -9.59 -1.47
N ILE A 116 0.45 -9.91 -2.52
CA ILE A 116 1.88 -9.54 -2.61
C ILE A 116 2.04 -8.02 -2.57
N GLY A 117 1.24 -7.27 -3.34
CA GLY A 117 1.28 -5.81 -3.35
C GLY A 117 0.97 -5.18 -1.99
N ASP A 118 -0.04 -5.70 -1.28
CA ASP A 118 -0.36 -5.28 0.09
C ASP A 118 0.80 -5.56 1.05
N PHE A 119 1.39 -6.75 0.98
CA PHE A 119 2.57 -7.10 1.77
C PHE A 119 3.77 -6.20 1.45
N ALA A 120 3.99 -5.91 0.17
CA ALA A 120 5.07 -5.05 -0.32
C ALA A 120 4.86 -3.56 -0.01
N GLY A 121 3.71 -3.17 0.54
CA GLY A 121 3.41 -1.80 0.92
C GLY A 121 3.03 -0.89 -0.25
N GLN A 122 2.47 -1.44 -1.32
CA GLN A 122 1.88 -0.62 -2.39
C GLN A 122 0.79 0.29 -1.81
N PRO A 123 0.77 1.59 -2.14
CA PRO A 123 -0.20 2.54 -1.60
C PRO A 123 -1.66 2.18 -1.91
N PHE A 124 -1.87 1.45 -2.99
CA PHE A 124 -3.16 0.89 -3.36
C PHE A 124 -2.98 -0.45 -4.06
N THR A 125 -3.79 -1.43 -3.65
CA THR A 125 -3.97 -2.70 -4.34
C THR A 125 -5.45 -2.93 -4.61
N ALA A 126 -5.77 -3.45 -5.79
CA ALA A 126 -7.15 -3.74 -6.16
C ALA A 126 -7.74 -4.81 -5.25
N GLY A 127 -8.98 -4.61 -4.82
CA GLY A 127 -9.67 -5.59 -4.00
C GLY A 127 -9.92 -6.90 -4.75
N ALA A 128 -9.92 -8.00 -4.02
CA ALA A 128 -10.23 -9.32 -4.53
C ALA A 128 -11.32 -9.96 -3.69
N GLN A 129 -12.57 -9.85 -4.13
CA GLN A 129 -13.70 -10.53 -3.53
C GLN A 129 -14.27 -11.53 -4.54
N PHE A 130 -14.25 -12.81 -4.21
CA PHE A 130 -14.82 -13.83 -5.08
C PHE A 130 -16.33 -13.84 -4.96
N VAL A 131 -17.00 -13.99 -6.11
CA VAL A 131 -18.44 -14.03 -6.24
C VAL A 131 -18.86 -15.05 -7.32
N ASP A 132 -20.03 -15.58 -7.21
CA ASP A 132 -20.69 -16.29 -8.31
C ASP A 132 -21.47 -15.29 -9.16
N LEU A 133 -21.40 -15.42 -10.49
CA LEU A 133 -22.11 -14.53 -11.40
C LEU A 133 -23.21 -15.26 -12.16
N VAL A 134 -24.42 -14.69 -12.11
CA VAL A 134 -25.57 -15.08 -12.94
C VAL A 134 -25.95 -13.87 -13.80
N LEU A 135 -25.96 -14.04 -15.12
CA LEU A 135 -26.34 -13.01 -16.08
C LEU A 135 -27.57 -13.45 -16.85
N ASN A 136 -28.66 -12.69 -16.78
CA ASN A 136 -29.93 -12.99 -17.44
C ASN A 136 -30.38 -14.45 -17.20
N GLY A 137 -30.34 -14.89 -15.94
CA GLY A 137 -30.68 -16.23 -15.50
C GLY A 137 -29.67 -17.33 -15.83
N THR A 138 -28.55 -17.01 -16.49
CA THR A 138 -27.49 -17.97 -16.81
C THR A 138 -26.32 -17.87 -15.84
N TYR A 139 -26.00 -18.95 -15.13
CA TYR A 139 -24.81 -19.04 -14.31
C TYR A 139 -23.56 -18.96 -15.18
N LEU A 140 -22.67 -18.03 -14.89
CA LEU A 140 -21.43 -17.79 -15.63
C LEU A 140 -20.17 -18.31 -14.93
N GLY A 141 -20.24 -18.69 -13.66
CA GLY A 141 -19.12 -19.22 -12.90
C GLY A 141 -18.61 -18.29 -11.81
N ASN A 142 -17.45 -18.61 -11.29
CA ASN A 142 -16.70 -17.80 -10.33
C ASN A 142 -16.14 -16.55 -10.99
N TYR A 143 -16.27 -15.41 -10.34
CA TYR A 143 -15.66 -14.14 -10.75
C TYR A 143 -14.96 -13.48 -9.56
N GLN A 144 -13.97 -12.66 -9.86
CA GLN A 144 -13.37 -11.76 -8.87
C GLN A 144 -13.97 -10.37 -9.06
N LEU A 145 -14.75 -9.92 -8.06
CA LEU A 145 -15.15 -8.53 -7.95
C LEU A 145 -13.95 -7.72 -7.47
N SER A 146 -13.63 -6.65 -8.19
CA SER A 146 -12.44 -5.86 -7.97
C SER A 146 -12.68 -4.37 -8.19
N ASP A 147 -11.78 -3.54 -7.66
CA ASP A 147 -11.77 -2.12 -7.92
C ASP A 147 -11.51 -1.81 -9.41
N GLN A 148 -12.13 -0.75 -9.92
CA GLN A 148 -11.71 -0.14 -11.17
C GLN A 148 -10.44 0.69 -10.93
N MET A 149 -9.45 0.59 -11.82
CA MET A 149 -8.29 1.46 -11.82
C MET A 149 -8.72 2.88 -12.19
N GLU A 150 -8.76 3.76 -11.19
CA GLU A 150 -9.14 5.17 -11.34
C GLU A 150 -8.56 6.02 -10.21
N VAL A 151 -8.42 7.32 -10.45
CA VAL A 151 -8.07 8.30 -9.42
C VAL A 151 -9.26 8.46 -8.48
N ARG A 152 -9.06 8.14 -7.21
CA ARG A 152 -10.07 8.25 -6.15
C ARG A 152 -9.46 7.97 -4.79
N LYS A 153 -10.03 8.59 -3.76
CA LYS A 153 -9.74 8.23 -2.36
C LYS A 153 -9.94 6.72 -2.13
N LYS A 154 -8.98 6.06 -1.50
CA LYS A 154 -8.88 4.60 -1.30
C LYS A 154 -8.69 3.77 -2.59
N ARG A 155 -8.33 4.40 -3.70
CA ARG A 155 -7.76 3.82 -4.92
C ARG A 155 -6.45 4.53 -5.21
N VAL A 156 -6.22 5.03 -6.41
CA VAL A 156 -5.10 5.92 -6.68
C VAL A 156 -5.43 7.29 -6.07
N ASP A 157 -4.93 7.54 -4.86
CA ASP A 157 -5.30 8.72 -4.05
C ASP A 157 -4.35 9.88 -4.35
N ILE A 158 -4.63 10.57 -5.44
CA ILE A 158 -3.93 11.78 -5.90
C ILE A 158 -4.96 12.88 -6.18
N ASP A 159 -4.49 14.12 -6.34
CA ASP A 159 -5.35 15.25 -6.72
C ASP A 159 -6.04 14.97 -8.06
N GLU A 160 -7.36 14.90 -8.05
CA GLU A 160 -8.17 14.68 -9.25
C GLU A 160 -8.25 15.98 -10.05
N GLN A 161 -8.01 15.91 -11.37
CA GLN A 161 -8.12 17.04 -12.28
C GLN A 161 -9.38 16.87 -13.15
N ASP A 162 -10.54 16.92 -12.54
CA ASP A 162 -11.85 16.69 -13.16
C ASP A 162 -12.57 17.97 -13.61
N GLU A 163 -12.03 19.14 -13.30
CA GLU A 163 -12.56 20.41 -13.75
C GLU A 163 -11.76 20.97 -14.94
N ILE A 164 -12.42 21.68 -15.85
CA ILE A 164 -11.76 22.36 -16.97
C ILE A 164 -10.76 23.36 -16.36
N PRO A 165 -9.44 23.14 -16.51
CA PRO A 165 -8.45 23.99 -15.86
C PRO A 165 -8.48 25.38 -16.47
N THR A 166 -8.61 26.41 -15.61
CA THR A 166 -8.25 27.78 -15.97
C THR A 166 -6.75 27.87 -16.26
N GLU A 167 -6.27 28.91 -16.93
CA GLU A 167 -4.91 29.02 -17.52
C GLU A 167 -3.75 28.66 -16.56
N ASP A 168 -3.94 28.72 -15.24
CA ASP A 168 -2.94 28.44 -14.20
C ASP A 168 -3.25 27.23 -13.32
N ALA A 169 -4.35 26.52 -13.54
CA ALA A 169 -4.80 25.48 -12.62
C ALA A 169 -4.09 24.16 -12.85
N ASN A 170 -3.53 23.65 -11.77
CA ASN A 170 -3.19 22.24 -11.52
C ASN A 170 -2.39 21.48 -12.58
N ILE A 171 -1.61 22.18 -13.42
CA ILE A 171 -0.87 21.55 -14.53
C ILE A 171 0.21 20.57 -14.02
N THR A 172 0.70 20.74 -12.78
CA THR A 172 1.85 20.00 -12.26
C THR A 172 1.53 18.57 -11.83
N GLY A 173 0.25 18.20 -11.73
CA GLY A 173 -0.10 16.82 -11.36
C GLY A 173 -1.54 16.65 -10.94
N GLY A 174 -1.80 15.58 -10.37
CA GLY A 174 -2.55 14.40 -10.38
C GLY A 174 -2.67 13.71 -11.72
N TYR A 175 -1.63 13.12 -12.22
CA TYR A 175 -1.69 12.30 -13.44
C TYR A 175 -1.66 10.83 -13.08
N PHE A 176 -2.57 10.05 -13.65
CA PHE A 176 -2.55 8.60 -13.62
C PHE A 176 -2.26 8.07 -15.02
N LEU A 177 -1.24 7.26 -15.15
CA LEU A 177 -0.64 6.85 -16.41
C LEU A 177 -0.59 5.33 -16.51
N GLU A 178 -0.56 4.82 -17.73
CA GLU A 178 -0.23 3.44 -18.04
C GLU A 178 0.81 3.43 -19.17
N VAL A 179 1.99 2.84 -18.89
CA VAL A 179 2.90 2.44 -19.97
C VAL A 179 2.24 1.23 -20.60
N ASP A 180 1.79 1.35 -21.85
CA ASP A 180 0.80 0.44 -22.41
C ASP A 180 1.12 0.07 -23.86
N GLY A 181 1.26 -1.21 -24.11
CA GLY A 181 1.44 -1.74 -25.45
C GLY A 181 0.25 -1.50 -26.39
N TRP A 182 -0.92 -1.23 -25.84
CA TRP A 182 -2.16 -0.93 -26.57
C TRP A 182 -2.49 0.56 -26.64
N ALA A 183 -1.58 1.44 -26.17
CA ALA A 183 -1.83 2.88 -26.07
C ALA A 183 -2.35 3.52 -27.35
N THR A 184 -1.98 3.01 -28.54
CA THR A 184 -2.46 3.56 -29.81
C THR A 184 -3.96 3.34 -30.07
N ALA A 185 -4.61 2.48 -29.29
CA ALA A 185 -6.04 2.27 -29.31
C ALA A 185 -6.79 3.10 -28.26
N GLU A 186 -6.04 3.81 -27.40
CA GLU A 186 -6.59 4.66 -26.35
C GLU A 186 -6.76 6.10 -26.83
N PRO A 187 -7.76 6.85 -26.33
CA PRO A 187 -8.07 8.19 -26.84
C PRO A 187 -6.96 9.22 -26.52
N VAL A 188 -6.29 9.07 -25.38
CA VAL A 188 -5.25 10.01 -24.94
C VAL A 188 -3.97 9.25 -24.64
N TYR A 189 -3.00 9.37 -25.53
CA TYR A 189 -1.69 8.77 -25.37
C TYR A 189 -0.58 9.63 -25.96
N TYR A 190 0.65 9.32 -25.60
CA TYR A 190 1.84 9.90 -26.21
C TYR A 190 2.96 8.87 -26.30
N LYS A 191 4.01 9.25 -26.98
CA LYS A 191 5.21 8.44 -27.19
C LYS A 191 6.42 9.25 -26.74
N THR A 192 7.30 8.65 -25.94
CA THR A 192 8.57 9.27 -25.58
C THR A 192 9.55 9.25 -26.76
N ASN A 193 10.65 9.99 -26.66
CA ASN A 193 11.70 9.98 -27.69
C ASN A 193 12.36 8.59 -27.86
N ARG A 194 12.24 7.72 -26.87
CA ARG A 194 12.73 6.32 -26.93
C ARG A 194 11.64 5.32 -27.31
N ASN A 195 10.55 5.82 -27.84
CA ASN A 195 9.42 5.03 -28.32
C ASN A 195 8.65 4.27 -27.22
N VAL A 196 8.70 4.71 -25.98
CA VAL A 196 7.83 4.17 -24.93
C VAL A 196 6.44 4.78 -25.08
N LEU A 197 5.44 3.92 -25.19
CA LEU A 197 4.03 4.30 -25.33
C LEU A 197 3.41 4.49 -23.95
N VAL A 198 2.73 5.60 -23.74
CA VAL A 198 2.10 5.98 -22.47
C VAL A 198 0.68 6.47 -22.72
N THR A 199 -0.29 5.83 -22.09
CA THR A 199 -1.68 6.25 -22.03
C THR A 199 -1.91 7.12 -20.80
N VAL A 200 -2.66 8.22 -20.94
CA VAL A 200 -3.12 9.03 -19.82
C VAL A 200 -4.51 8.52 -19.41
N LYS A 201 -4.60 7.94 -18.20
CA LYS A 201 -5.86 7.42 -17.65
C LYS A 201 -6.60 8.45 -16.79
N SER A 202 -5.87 9.45 -16.28
CA SER A 202 -6.43 10.63 -15.61
C SER A 202 -5.43 11.80 -15.74
N PRO A 203 -5.91 13.04 -16.08
CA PRO A 203 -7.28 13.39 -16.45
C PRO A 203 -7.76 12.60 -17.67
N ASP A 204 -9.06 12.30 -17.72
CA ASP A 204 -9.64 11.57 -18.86
C ASP A 204 -9.77 12.44 -20.12
N GLU A 205 -10.20 11.83 -21.22
CA GLU A 205 -10.28 12.47 -22.55
C GLU A 205 -11.22 13.67 -22.61
N GLU A 206 -12.24 13.71 -21.75
CA GLU A 206 -13.21 14.78 -21.72
C GLU A 206 -12.69 16.00 -20.95
N VAL A 207 -11.71 15.82 -20.09
CA VAL A 207 -11.17 16.82 -19.17
C VAL A 207 -9.79 17.35 -19.61
N ILE A 208 -8.91 16.47 -20.09
CA ILE A 208 -7.52 16.82 -20.39
C ILE A 208 -7.40 17.86 -21.50
N VAL A 209 -6.61 18.92 -21.26
CA VAL A 209 -6.29 19.91 -22.27
C VAL A 209 -4.86 19.73 -22.80
N SER A 210 -4.58 20.27 -23.99
CA SER A 210 -3.28 20.11 -24.67
C SER A 210 -2.09 20.51 -23.79
N ARG A 211 -2.24 21.55 -22.96
CA ARG A 211 -1.18 22.03 -22.06
C ARG A 211 -0.85 21.01 -20.96
N GLN A 212 -1.84 20.28 -20.42
CA GLN A 212 -1.63 19.22 -19.45
C GLN A 212 -0.93 18.02 -20.09
N LEU A 213 -1.39 17.61 -21.28
CA LEU A 213 -0.77 16.54 -22.03
C LEU A 213 0.70 16.84 -22.38
N GLU A 214 0.97 18.08 -22.81
CA GLU A 214 2.33 18.53 -23.08
C GLU A 214 3.20 18.54 -21.82
N TYR A 215 2.67 18.99 -20.69
CA TYR A 215 3.37 18.99 -19.41
C TYR A 215 3.79 17.57 -19.01
N ILE A 216 2.85 16.63 -18.95
CA ILE A 216 3.17 15.27 -18.49
C ILE A 216 4.08 14.52 -19.45
N LYS A 217 3.92 14.75 -20.77
CA LYS A 217 4.83 14.23 -21.78
C LYS A 217 6.25 14.77 -21.60
N ASN A 218 6.39 16.08 -21.39
CA ASN A 218 7.70 16.71 -21.17
C ASN A 218 8.32 16.24 -19.85
N HIS A 219 7.52 16.08 -18.80
CA HIS A 219 8.00 15.58 -17.51
C HIS A 219 8.49 14.12 -17.60
N MET A 220 7.77 13.27 -18.31
CA MET A 220 8.22 11.91 -18.62
C MET A 220 9.49 11.90 -19.44
N GLN A 221 9.63 12.84 -20.38
CA GLN A 221 10.84 12.97 -21.19
C GLN A 221 12.05 13.40 -20.35
N LEU A 222 11.88 14.30 -19.38
CA LEU A 222 12.95 14.68 -18.44
C LEU A 222 13.43 13.48 -17.63
N PHE A 223 12.52 12.67 -17.12
CA PHE A 223 12.88 11.41 -16.46
C PHE A 223 13.67 10.49 -17.40
N GLU A 224 13.18 10.26 -18.62
CA GLU A 224 13.83 9.36 -19.58
C GLU A 224 15.20 9.90 -20.00
N ASP A 225 15.34 11.20 -20.22
CA ASP A 225 16.61 11.82 -20.58
C ASP A 225 17.62 11.72 -19.44
N ALA A 226 17.20 11.92 -18.19
CA ALA A 226 18.03 11.73 -17.01
C ALA A 226 18.47 10.27 -16.85
N LEU A 227 17.56 9.31 -17.07
CA LEU A 227 17.83 7.87 -16.98
C LEU A 227 18.87 7.40 -18.02
N PHE A 228 18.89 8.00 -19.19
CA PHE A 228 19.79 7.61 -20.28
C PHE A 228 20.94 8.59 -20.49
N SER A 229 21.15 9.52 -19.57
CA SER A 229 22.32 10.43 -19.60
C SER A 229 23.61 9.71 -19.20
N SER A 230 24.76 10.36 -19.40
CA SER A 230 26.03 9.88 -18.87
C SER A 230 26.07 9.85 -17.34
N ASP A 231 25.29 10.71 -16.70
CA ASP A 231 25.20 10.89 -15.24
C ASP A 231 23.99 10.16 -14.65
N PHE A 232 23.44 9.16 -15.33
CA PHE A 232 22.19 8.48 -14.93
C PHE A 232 22.24 7.91 -13.51
N ALA A 233 23.41 7.47 -13.03
CA ALA A 233 23.60 6.94 -11.68
C ALA A 233 23.95 8.02 -10.62
N ASP A 234 24.03 9.28 -11.03
CA ASP A 234 24.21 10.38 -10.08
C ASP A 234 22.92 10.63 -9.30
N PRO A 235 22.96 10.74 -7.94
CA PRO A 235 21.75 10.88 -7.13
C PRO A 235 20.96 12.16 -7.38
N GLU A 236 21.60 13.23 -7.90
CA GLU A 236 20.97 14.54 -8.09
C GLU A 236 20.66 14.82 -9.58
N LYS A 237 21.56 14.38 -10.48
CA LYS A 237 21.46 14.69 -11.92
C LYS A 237 20.84 13.56 -12.74
N GLY A 238 20.85 12.34 -12.21
CA GLY A 238 20.30 11.16 -12.83
C GLY A 238 18.78 11.05 -12.66
N TYR A 239 18.28 9.83 -12.76
CA TYR A 239 16.85 9.55 -12.73
C TYR A 239 16.24 9.51 -11.32
N ARG A 240 17.07 9.36 -10.25
CA ARG A 240 16.58 9.17 -8.87
C ARG A 240 15.65 10.28 -8.37
N PRO A 241 15.84 11.58 -8.70
CA PRO A 241 14.89 12.63 -8.34
C PRO A 241 13.49 12.47 -8.94
N TYR A 242 13.35 11.67 -10.02
CA TYR A 242 12.10 11.45 -10.74
C TYR A 242 11.36 10.19 -10.32
N VAL A 243 11.86 9.40 -9.40
CA VAL A 243 11.23 8.14 -8.99
C VAL A 243 11.03 8.08 -7.48
N ASP A 244 9.91 7.53 -7.06
CA ASP A 244 9.71 7.12 -5.69
C ASP A 244 10.32 5.72 -5.50
N SER A 245 11.36 5.63 -4.69
CA SER A 245 12.16 4.41 -4.53
C SER A 245 11.37 3.25 -3.93
N LEU A 246 10.45 3.54 -3.01
CA LEU A 246 9.67 2.50 -2.32
C LEU A 246 8.66 1.86 -3.28
N THR A 247 7.89 2.66 -4.00
CA THR A 247 6.92 2.14 -4.97
C THR A 247 7.59 1.49 -6.17
N LEU A 248 8.73 2.02 -6.63
CA LEU A 248 9.54 1.41 -7.69
C LEU A 248 10.04 0.02 -7.29
N ALA A 249 10.66 -0.11 -6.11
CA ALA A 249 11.17 -1.39 -5.61
C ALA A 249 10.03 -2.39 -5.37
N SER A 250 8.95 -1.96 -4.73
CA SER A 250 7.77 -2.77 -4.46
C SER A 250 7.12 -3.29 -5.75
N TRP A 251 6.90 -2.42 -6.75
CA TRP A 251 6.36 -2.80 -8.05
C TRP A 251 7.29 -3.79 -8.79
N TYR A 252 8.60 -3.48 -8.84
CA TYR A 252 9.56 -4.31 -9.57
C TYR A 252 9.69 -5.70 -8.93
N ILE A 253 9.87 -5.77 -7.60
CA ILE A 253 9.95 -7.04 -6.89
C ILE A 253 8.66 -7.85 -7.05
N SER A 254 7.50 -7.21 -6.98
CA SER A 254 6.22 -7.89 -7.18
C SER A 254 6.09 -8.44 -8.61
N THR A 255 6.54 -7.69 -9.61
CA THR A 255 6.56 -8.12 -11.03
C THR A 255 7.48 -9.32 -11.23
N GLU A 256 8.67 -9.30 -10.65
CA GLU A 256 9.60 -10.44 -10.70
C GLU A 256 9.06 -11.63 -9.92
N LEU A 257 8.62 -11.46 -8.65
CA LEU A 257 8.14 -12.52 -7.78
C LEU A 257 6.95 -13.29 -8.40
N THR A 258 6.08 -12.58 -9.08
CA THR A 258 4.94 -13.18 -9.77
C THR A 258 5.29 -13.77 -11.12
N GLY A 259 6.50 -13.53 -11.65
CA GLY A 259 6.86 -13.93 -13.01
C GLY A 259 5.87 -13.38 -14.05
N ASN A 260 5.43 -12.12 -13.90
CA ASN A 260 4.40 -11.56 -14.76
C ASN A 260 4.93 -11.25 -16.16
N VAL A 261 4.43 -11.98 -17.15
CA VAL A 261 4.87 -11.89 -18.55
C VAL A 261 4.55 -10.51 -19.16
N ASP A 262 3.45 -9.91 -18.76
CA ASP A 262 2.99 -8.60 -19.24
C ASP A 262 3.37 -7.45 -18.29
N GLY A 263 4.13 -7.71 -17.22
CA GLY A 263 4.46 -6.73 -16.19
C GLY A 263 5.22 -5.49 -16.70
N PHE A 264 5.97 -5.65 -17.79
CA PHE A 264 6.67 -4.53 -18.46
C PHE A 264 5.92 -4.00 -19.70
N TRP A 265 4.83 -4.66 -20.10
CA TRP A 265 3.98 -4.30 -21.22
C TRP A 265 2.81 -3.41 -20.83
N SER A 266 2.28 -3.61 -19.60
CA SER A 266 1.23 -2.80 -18.98
C SER A 266 1.67 -2.43 -17.57
N THR A 267 2.17 -1.20 -17.39
CA THR A 267 2.68 -0.71 -16.11
C THR A 267 1.95 0.55 -15.71
N TYR A 268 1.19 0.48 -14.63
CA TYR A 268 0.59 1.68 -14.05
C TYR A 268 1.62 2.50 -13.28
N MET A 269 1.47 3.82 -13.36
CA MET A 269 2.24 4.78 -12.57
C MET A 269 1.45 6.08 -12.42
N TYR A 270 1.78 6.86 -11.41
CA TYR A 270 1.12 8.14 -11.20
C TYR A 270 2.11 9.22 -10.75
N LYS A 271 1.73 10.46 -10.97
CA LYS A 271 2.47 11.65 -10.55
C LYS A 271 1.56 12.52 -9.69
N LYS A 272 2.02 12.84 -8.48
CA LYS A 272 1.30 13.76 -7.58
C LYS A 272 1.50 15.21 -8.02
N LYS A 273 0.58 16.06 -7.58
CA LYS A 273 0.67 17.50 -7.78
C LYS A 273 1.89 18.06 -7.05
N ASP A 274 2.60 19.00 -7.68
CA ASP A 274 3.78 19.69 -7.14
C ASP A 274 4.93 18.78 -6.68
N ASP A 275 4.91 17.51 -7.10
CA ASP A 275 5.96 16.53 -6.89
C ASP A 275 6.56 16.16 -8.25
N GLN A 276 7.86 16.01 -8.32
CA GLN A 276 8.51 15.60 -9.58
C GLN A 276 8.64 14.09 -9.74
N LYS A 277 8.28 13.31 -8.70
CA LYS A 277 8.45 11.86 -8.71
C LYS A 277 7.30 11.16 -9.42
N PHE A 278 7.63 10.10 -10.13
CA PHE A 278 6.70 9.06 -10.54
C PHE A 278 6.63 7.98 -9.47
N TYR A 279 5.43 7.59 -9.13
CA TYR A 279 5.08 6.49 -8.22
C TYR A 279 4.65 5.30 -9.06
N TRP A 280 5.22 4.11 -8.80
CA TRP A 280 5.03 2.91 -9.60
C TRP A 280 3.95 2.01 -9.01
N GLY A 281 3.03 1.59 -9.85
CA GLY A 281 1.82 0.86 -9.46
C GLY A 281 0.55 1.67 -9.71
N PRO A 282 -0.63 1.13 -9.34
CA PRO A 282 -0.86 -0.16 -8.67
C PRO A 282 -0.60 -1.39 -9.55
N LEU A 283 -0.48 -2.56 -8.90
CA LEU A 283 -0.37 -3.84 -9.60
C LEU A 283 -1.70 -4.18 -10.29
N TRP A 284 -1.60 -4.67 -11.55
CA TRP A 284 -2.78 -5.01 -12.35
C TRP A 284 -2.46 -6.09 -13.39
N ASP A 285 -3.43 -6.95 -13.68
CA ASP A 285 -3.41 -7.93 -14.79
C ASP A 285 -2.40 -9.07 -14.62
N TYR A 286 -2.65 -9.92 -13.61
CA TYR A 286 -1.76 -11.01 -13.20
C TYR A 286 -2.33 -12.41 -13.46
N ASP A 287 -3.40 -12.58 -14.24
CA ASP A 287 -4.03 -13.87 -14.50
C ASP A 287 -3.15 -14.83 -15.31
N ILE A 288 -2.18 -14.30 -16.07
CA ILE A 288 -1.19 -15.09 -16.81
C ILE A 288 0.20 -15.13 -16.13
N ALA A 289 0.34 -14.55 -14.95
CA ALA A 289 1.54 -14.60 -14.12
C ALA A 289 1.76 -15.97 -13.46
N PHE A 290 2.77 -16.10 -12.61
CA PHE A 290 3.11 -17.31 -11.86
C PHE A 290 3.29 -18.54 -12.76
N ASN A 291 4.11 -18.37 -13.80
CA ASN A 291 4.42 -19.39 -14.79
C ASN A 291 3.18 -19.98 -15.50
N ASN A 292 2.16 -19.16 -15.74
CA ASN A 292 0.91 -19.56 -16.39
C ASN A 292 0.88 -19.26 -17.90
N CYS A 293 1.98 -18.82 -18.50
CA CYS A 293 2.00 -18.40 -19.91
C CYS A 293 3.21 -18.98 -20.65
N ASN A 294 2.96 -19.70 -21.74
CA ASN A 294 4.01 -20.36 -22.53
C ASN A 294 4.74 -19.43 -23.52
N ARG A 295 4.34 -18.15 -23.64
CA ARG A 295 4.94 -17.20 -24.60
C ARG A 295 6.44 -16.96 -24.40
N VAL A 296 6.91 -17.05 -23.16
CA VAL A 296 8.32 -16.86 -22.79
C VAL A 296 8.98 -18.13 -22.21
N GLY A 297 8.24 -19.25 -22.21
CA GLY A 297 8.66 -20.52 -21.62
C GLY A 297 8.61 -20.52 -20.11
N ASP A 298 9.29 -21.48 -19.50
CA ASP A 298 9.38 -21.60 -18.05
C ASP A 298 10.19 -20.44 -17.46
N VAL A 299 9.62 -19.76 -16.46
CA VAL A 299 10.22 -18.62 -15.76
C VAL A 299 10.52 -18.90 -14.29
N SER A 300 10.39 -20.15 -13.84
CA SER A 300 10.62 -20.53 -12.43
C SER A 300 12.03 -20.17 -11.92
N GLU A 301 13.01 -20.18 -12.81
CA GLU A 301 14.40 -19.79 -12.53
C GLU A 301 14.90 -18.74 -13.56
N ALA A 302 14.11 -17.66 -13.73
CA ALA A 302 14.48 -16.57 -14.63
C ALA A 302 13.98 -15.22 -14.11
N LEU A 303 14.74 -14.15 -14.30
CA LEU A 303 14.24 -12.80 -14.13
C LEU A 303 13.37 -12.41 -15.33
N MET A 304 12.20 -11.86 -15.06
CA MET A 304 11.28 -11.36 -16.10
C MET A 304 11.88 -10.20 -16.88
N ILE A 305 12.72 -9.39 -16.25
CA ILE A 305 13.46 -8.31 -16.94
C ILE A 305 14.31 -8.84 -18.10
N ASN A 306 14.74 -10.10 -18.07
CA ASN A 306 15.54 -10.74 -19.13
C ASN A 306 14.70 -11.56 -20.12
N LYS A 307 13.41 -11.79 -19.81
CA LYS A 307 12.51 -12.67 -20.59
C LYS A 307 11.34 -11.94 -21.24
N GLY A 308 11.01 -10.74 -20.74
CA GLY A 308 9.74 -10.10 -20.98
C GLY A 308 9.40 -9.78 -22.43
N PHE A 309 8.12 -9.70 -22.65
CA PHE A 309 7.53 -9.04 -23.79
C PHE A 309 7.58 -7.54 -23.56
N GLY A 310 8.30 -6.79 -24.02
CA GLY A 310 8.22 -5.37 -23.74
C GLY A 310 9.54 -4.65 -23.80
N GLY A 311 10.49 -5.23 -24.55
CA GLY A 311 11.79 -4.61 -24.77
C GLY A 311 11.75 -3.16 -25.24
N ASP A 312 10.58 -2.69 -25.64
CA ASP A 312 10.34 -1.33 -26.10
C ASP A 312 9.49 -0.46 -25.14
N LEU A 313 9.10 -0.99 -23.97
CA LEU A 313 8.30 -0.29 -22.98
C LEU A 313 9.07 -0.14 -21.65
N THR A 314 8.40 -0.35 -20.52
CA THR A 314 8.99 -0.18 -19.17
C THR A 314 10.27 -1.02 -18.97
N GLN A 315 10.36 -2.19 -19.62
CA GLN A 315 11.56 -3.04 -19.56
C GLN A 315 12.83 -2.28 -19.97
N LYS A 316 12.75 -1.41 -20.95
CA LYS A 316 13.89 -0.58 -21.41
C LYS A 316 14.42 0.32 -20.29
N TRP A 317 13.53 0.92 -19.52
CA TRP A 317 13.91 1.76 -18.38
C TRP A 317 14.56 0.95 -17.27
N VAL A 318 13.93 -0.16 -16.89
CA VAL A 318 14.44 -1.01 -15.81
C VAL A 318 15.78 -1.67 -16.17
N LEU A 319 15.99 -2.09 -17.44
CA LEU A 319 17.28 -2.58 -17.92
C LEU A 319 18.38 -1.51 -17.78
N GLN A 320 18.06 -0.25 -17.94
CA GLN A 320 19.03 0.83 -17.71
C GLN A 320 19.27 1.04 -16.21
N MET A 321 18.21 1.01 -15.36
CA MET A 321 18.34 1.10 -13.91
C MET A 321 19.17 -0.05 -13.32
N TRP A 322 19.11 -1.26 -13.90
CA TRP A 322 19.92 -2.40 -13.48
C TRP A 322 21.44 -2.19 -13.66
N LYS A 323 21.86 -1.17 -14.37
CA LYS A 323 23.27 -0.75 -14.46
C LYS A 323 23.69 0.19 -13.34
N ASP A 324 22.75 0.68 -12.54
CA ASP A 324 22.99 1.53 -11.38
C ASP A 324 23.16 0.66 -10.14
N PRO A 325 24.34 0.65 -9.49
CA PRO A 325 24.56 -0.07 -8.24
C PRO A 325 23.53 0.26 -7.16
N TRP A 326 23.09 1.52 -7.08
CA TRP A 326 22.05 1.93 -6.14
C TRP A 326 20.73 1.17 -6.35
N PHE A 327 20.28 1.04 -7.59
CA PHE A 327 19.04 0.32 -7.88
C PHE A 327 19.15 -1.16 -7.48
N VAL A 328 20.25 -1.81 -7.85
CA VAL A 328 20.48 -3.22 -7.52
C VAL A 328 20.55 -3.44 -6.01
N GLN A 329 21.22 -2.56 -5.26
CA GLN A 329 21.26 -2.61 -3.81
C GLN A 329 19.88 -2.34 -3.18
N LEU A 330 19.12 -1.39 -3.72
CA LEU A 330 17.74 -1.12 -3.28
C LEU A 330 16.88 -2.38 -3.42
N ILE A 331 16.91 -3.04 -4.57
CA ILE A 331 16.13 -4.25 -4.82
C ILE A 331 16.54 -5.38 -3.87
N ASN A 332 17.84 -5.65 -3.73
CA ASN A 332 18.30 -6.69 -2.81
C ASN A 332 17.91 -6.40 -1.36
N ARG A 333 18.14 -5.19 -0.86
CA ARG A 333 17.77 -4.80 0.51
C ARG A 333 16.27 -4.95 0.77
N THR A 334 15.43 -4.44 -0.13
CA THR A 334 13.98 -4.55 -0.01
C THR A 334 13.53 -6.02 -0.05
N TRP A 335 14.16 -6.84 -0.89
CA TRP A 335 13.88 -8.27 -0.91
C TRP A 335 14.26 -8.97 0.40
N GLN A 336 15.42 -8.65 0.98
CA GLN A 336 15.81 -9.19 2.29
C GLN A 336 14.84 -8.78 3.41
N GLU A 337 14.30 -7.57 3.36
CA GLU A 337 13.25 -7.13 4.29
C GLU A 337 11.96 -7.95 4.11
N TYR A 338 11.57 -8.26 2.86
CA TYR A 338 10.39 -9.09 2.59
C TYR A 338 10.59 -10.53 3.08
N LEU A 339 11.77 -11.10 2.89
CA LEU A 339 12.12 -12.42 3.45
C LEU A 339 12.08 -12.43 4.97
N ALA A 340 12.66 -11.41 5.62
CA ALA A 340 12.64 -11.27 7.08
C ALA A 340 11.22 -11.13 7.66
N ARG A 341 10.28 -10.58 6.88
CA ARG A 341 8.86 -10.47 7.21
C ARG A 341 8.05 -11.71 6.83
N GLY A 342 8.65 -12.72 6.20
CA GLY A 342 7.99 -13.98 5.85
C GLY A 342 7.08 -13.88 4.63
N ILE A 343 7.51 -13.22 3.54
CA ILE A 343 6.70 -13.04 2.32
C ILE A 343 6.19 -14.37 1.75
N GLU A 344 7.03 -15.39 1.68
CA GLU A 344 6.67 -16.68 1.10
C GLU A 344 5.56 -17.36 1.93
N GLU A 345 5.75 -17.47 3.26
CA GLU A 345 4.76 -18.05 4.17
C GLU A 345 3.43 -17.28 4.10
N HIS A 346 3.50 -15.95 4.12
CA HIS A 346 2.30 -15.09 4.03
C HIS A 346 1.48 -15.35 2.76
N VAL A 347 2.15 -15.48 1.61
CA VAL A 347 1.47 -15.71 0.33
C VAL A 347 0.96 -17.15 0.23
N MET A 348 1.71 -18.14 0.74
CA MET A 348 1.27 -19.54 0.81
C MET A 348 0.00 -19.68 1.65
N ASP A 349 -0.04 -19.06 2.82
CA ASP A 349 -1.20 -19.05 3.73
C ASP A 349 -2.42 -18.38 3.06
N TYR A 350 -2.20 -17.31 2.29
CA TYR A 350 -3.26 -16.67 1.52
C TYR A 350 -3.82 -17.59 0.43
N ILE A 351 -2.96 -18.28 -0.33
CA ILE A 351 -3.38 -19.24 -1.36
C ILE A 351 -4.21 -20.36 -0.73
N ASP A 352 -3.73 -20.96 0.37
CA ASP A 352 -4.44 -22.03 1.06
C ASP A 352 -5.80 -21.57 1.58
N SER A 353 -5.86 -20.38 2.19
CA SER A 353 -7.10 -19.81 2.69
C SER A 353 -8.10 -19.54 1.57
N MET A 354 -7.67 -18.94 0.47
CA MET A 354 -8.57 -18.58 -0.64
C MET A 354 -9.01 -19.82 -1.43
N SER A 355 -8.16 -20.85 -1.57
CA SER A 355 -8.56 -22.09 -2.22
C SER A 355 -9.72 -22.78 -1.49
N VAL A 356 -9.73 -22.73 -0.16
CA VAL A 356 -10.82 -23.22 0.67
C VAL A 356 -12.08 -22.33 0.51
N VAL A 357 -11.91 -21.02 0.51
CA VAL A 357 -13.04 -20.07 0.38
C VAL A 357 -13.81 -20.27 -0.92
N ILE A 358 -13.11 -20.55 -2.03
CA ILE A 358 -13.77 -20.70 -3.34
C ILE A 358 -14.06 -22.16 -3.71
N ASP A 359 -13.85 -23.14 -2.83
CA ASP A 359 -13.88 -24.57 -3.19
C ASP A 359 -15.18 -25.00 -3.89
N ARG A 360 -16.35 -24.68 -3.36
CA ARG A 360 -17.62 -25.00 -4.01
C ARG A 360 -17.83 -24.21 -5.31
N SER A 361 -17.44 -22.95 -5.33
CA SER A 361 -17.58 -22.10 -6.49
C SER A 361 -16.66 -22.53 -7.64
N GLN A 362 -15.39 -22.90 -7.35
CA GLN A 362 -14.50 -23.42 -8.39
C GLN A 362 -15.02 -24.73 -8.96
N ALA A 363 -15.58 -25.63 -8.13
CA ALA A 363 -16.16 -26.87 -8.60
C ALA A 363 -17.31 -26.63 -9.60
N MET A 364 -18.21 -25.69 -9.31
CA MET A 364 -19.28 -25.30 -10.23
C MET A 364 -18.74 -24.58 -11.48
N ASN A 365 -17.73 -23.72 -11.31
CA ASN A 365 -17.08 -23.02 -12.41
C ASN A 365 -16.51 -24.01 -13.43
N PHE A 366 -15.79 -25.04 -12.97
CA PHE A 366 -15.15 -26.03 -13.85
C PHE A 366 -16.10 -27.09 -14.41
N GLN A 367 -17.32 -27.23 -13.90
CA GLN A 367 -18.40 -27.96 -14.60
C GLN A 367 -18.81 -27.24 -15.86
N LYS A 368 -18.82 -25.90 -15.87
CA LYS A 368 -19.15 -25.08 -17.03
C LYS A 368 -17.97 -24.85 -17.97
N TRP A 369 -16.78 -24.60 -17.40
CA TRP A 369 -15.57 -24.25 -18.09
C TRP A 369 -14.48 -25.32 -17.80
N PRO A 370 -14.36 -26.39 -18.59
CA PRO A 370 -13.49 -27.53 -18.25
C PRO A 370 -12.06 -27.13 -17.92
N ILE A 371 -11.53 -27.62 -16.79
CA ILE A 371 -10.21 -27.25 -16.27
C ILE A 371 -9.06 -27.77 -17.15
N ASP A 372 -9.24 -28.92 -17.76
CA ASP A 372 -8.29 -29.64 -18.59
C ASP A 372 -8.18 -29.11 -20.03
N ARG A 373 -8.96 -28.06 -20.35
CA ARG A 373 -8.94 -27.42 -21.66
C ARG A 373 -7.95 -26.23 -21.68
N ARG A 374 -7.21 -26.11 -22.77
CA ARG A 374 -6.41 -24.90 -23.02
C ARG A 374 -7.31 -23.79 -23.52
N ASP A 375 -7.37 -22.69 -22.77
CA ASP A 375 -8.23 -21.56 -23.08
C ASP A 375 -7.43 -20.34 -23.57
N TYR A 376 -6.16 -20.26 -23.22
CA TYR A 376 -5.27 -19.17 -23.65
C TYR A 376 -3.87 -19.71 -23.96
N ASN A 377 -2.86 -19.32 -23.20
CA ASN A 377 -1.46 -19.70 -23.39
C ASN A 377 -0.90 -20.45 -22.17
N GLU A 378 -1.73 -21.21 -21.47
CA GLU A 378 -1.30 -21.95 -20.28
C GLU A 378 -0.13 -22.87 -20.61
N ILE A 379 0.93 -22.82 -19.79
CA ILE A 379 2.12 -23.66 -19.98
C ILE A 379 1.83 -25.11 -19.59
N VAL A 380 1.01 -25.30 -18.56
CA VAL A 380 0.59 -26.62 -18.06
C VAL A 380 -0.95 -26.69 -18.03
N LEU A 381 -1.51 -27.85 -18.32
CA LEU A 381 -2.92 -28.16 -18.13
C LEU A 381 -3.06 -29.06 -16.91
N PHE A 382 -4.10 -28.86 -16.13
CA PHE A 382 -4.37 -29.60 -14.91
C PHE A 382 -5.59 -30.51 -15.07
N SER A 383 -5.57 -31.66 -14.40
CA SER A 383 -6.72 -32.56 -14.36
C SER A 383 -7.67 -32.22 -13.20
N THR A 384 -7.13 -31.59 -12.17
CA THR A 384 -7.86 -31.17 -10.96
C THR A 384 -7.50 -29.75 -10.54
N TYR A 385 -8.37 -29.11 -9.80
CA TYR A 385 -8.11 -27.79 -9.21
C TYR A 385 -6.91 -27.81 -8.26
N GLN A 386 -6.78 -28.88 -7.45
CA GLN A 386 -5.67 -29.04 -6.50
C GLN A 386 -4.32 -29.08 -7.20
N GLU A 387 -4.21 -29.77 -8.35
CA GLU A 387 -2.97 -29.73 -9.15
C GLU A 387 -2.59 -28.31 -9.58
N GLY A 388 -3.58 -27.45 -9.89
CA GLY A 388 -3.34 -26.05 -10.21
C GLY A 388 -2.82 -25.25 -9.00
N ILE A 389 -3.38 -25.48 -7.83
CA ILE A 389 -2.94 -24.86 -6.57
C ILE A 389 -1.53 -25.32 -6.21
N ASP A 390 -1.24 -26.61 -6.29
CA ASP A 390 0.08 -27.17 -5.98
C ASP A 390 1.14 -26.62 -6.95
N TYR A 391 0.79 -26.45 -8.23
CA TYR A 391 1.67 -25.85 -9.22
C TYR A 391 1.96 -24.39 -8.91
N LEU A 392 0.95 -23.60 -8.56
CA LEU A 392 1.11 -22.18 -8.17
C LEU A 392 2.04 -22.05 -6.96
N LYS A 393 1.86 -22.87 -5.94
CA LYS A 393 2.68 -22.89 -4.72
C LYS A 393 4.11 -23.35 -5.01
N SER A 394 4.28 -24.40 -5.84
CA SER A 394 5.59 -24.90 -6.24
C SER A 394 6.39 -23.85 -7.03
N PHE A 395 5.73 -23.14 -7.95
CA PHE A 395 6.34 -22.00 -8.65
C PHE A 395 6.82 -20.95 -7.66
N LEU A 396 5.95 -20.49 -6.76
CA LEU A 396 6.29 -19.46 -5.79
C LEU A 396 7.50 -19.85 -4.94
N HIS A 397 7.52 -21.07 -4.42
CA HIS A 397 8.63 -21.59 -3.62
C HIS A 397 9.95 -21.59 -4.41
N THR A 398 9.95 -22.17 -5.61
CA THR A 398 11.14 -22.26 -6.46
C THR A 398 11.64 -20.87 -6.84
N HIS A 399 10.70 -19.98 -7.20
CA HIS A 399 11.03 -18.65 -7.66
C HIS A 399 11.52 -17.73 -6.55
N CYS A 400 10.96 -17.80 -5.33
CA CYS A 400 11.50 -17.13 -4.15
C CYS A 400 12.97 -17.49 -3.88
N ALA A 401 13.29 -18.77 -3.92
CA ALA A 401 14.67 -19.25 -3.75
C ALA A 401 15.60 -18.73 -4.87
N TYR A 402 15.12 -18.73 -6.11
CA TYR A 402 15.85 -18.20 -7.26
C TYR A 402 16.11 -16.69 -7.13
N LEU A 403 15.10 -15.89 -6.80
CA LEU A 403 15.21 -14.43 -6.61
C LEU A 403 16.17 -14.10 -5.47
N THR A 404 16.08 -14.82 -4.35
CA THR A 404 16.98 -14.65 -3.20
C THR A 404 18.45 -14.78 -3.60
N LYS A 405 18.77 -15.82 -4.33
CA LYS A 405 20.13 -16.05 -4.83
C LYS A 405 20.54 -15.01 -5.88
N THR A 406 19.63 -14.66 -6.78
CA THR A 406 19.92 -13.79 -7.92
C THR A 406 20.12 -12.35 -7.51
N PHE A 407 19.27 -11.81 -6.63
CA PHE A 407 19.41 -10.43 -6.15
C PHE A 407 20.65 -10.27 -5.26
N ALA A 408 20.92 -11.24 -4.38
CA ALA A 408 22.14 -11.23 -3.57
C ALA A 408 23.40 -11.24 -4.43
N LYS A 409 23.44 -12.12 -5.44
CA LYS A 409 24.58 -12.21 -6.38
C LYS A 409 24.75 -10.91 -7.18
N ALA A 410 23.66 -10.34 -7.70
CA ALA A 410 23.72 -9.09 -8.45
C ALA A 410 24.25 -7.94 -7.56
N ALA A 411 23.81 -7.86 -6.31
CA ALA A 411 24.29 -6.86 -5.35
C ALA A 411 25.78 -7.04 -5.02
N GLU A 412 26.24 -8.28 -4.88
CA GLU A 412 27.67 -8.61 -4.68
C GLU A 412 28.52 -8.19 -5.89
N GLU A 413 28.06 -8.50 -7.11
CA GLU A 413 28.77 -8.18 -8.36
C GLU A 413 28.88 -6.66 -8.61
N MET A 414 27.88 -5.88 -8.18
CA MET A 414 27.93 -4.41 -8.24
C MET A 414 28.90 -3.80 -7.22
N GLY A 415 29.41 -4.59 -6.28
CA GLY A 415 30.26 -4.15 -5.18
C GLY A 415 29.49 -3.48 -4.06
N SER A 416 30.10 -3.43 -2.89
CA SER A 416 29.58 -2.57 -1.84
C SER A 416 29.69 -1.13 -2.32
N MET A 417 28.53 -0.50 -2.61
CA MET A 417 28.52 0.94 -2.47
C MET A 417 28.90 1.25 -1.03
N GLU A 418 29.66 2.31 -0.79
CA GLU A 418 29.60 2.96 0.52
C GLU A 418 28.09 3.06 0.80
N GLU A 419 27.64 2.34 1.84
CA GLU A 419 26.20 2.20 2.08
C GLU A 419 25.57 3.58 1.96
N PRO A 420 24.51 3.76 1.15
CA PRO A 420 23.73 4.98 1.26
C PRO A 420 23.40 5.07 2.73
N THR A 421 23.84 6.11 3.37
CA THR A 421 23.67 6.34 4.80
C THR A 421 22.23 5.96 5.14
N PRO A 422 21.98 5.06 6.11
CA PRO A 422 20.69 4.43 6.28
C PRO A 422 19.61 5.50 6.42
N GLU A 423 18.65 5.49 5.52
CA GLU A 423 17.48 6.32 5.62
C GLU A 423 16.81 6.01 6.95
N PHE A 424 16.44 7.04 7.71
CA PHE A 424 15.84 6.85 9.03
C PHE A 424 14.56 6.00 8.89
N THR A 425 14.59 4.79 9.46
CA THR A 425 13.43 3.92 9.47
C THR A 425 12.61 4.17 10.74
N LEU A 426 11.45 4.80 10.56
CA LEU A 426 10.53 5.08 11.65
C LEU A 426 9.80 3.80 12.09
N ASP A 427 9.96 3.45 13.36
CA ASP A 427 9.13 2.47 14.04
C ASP A 427 8.12 3.19 14.96
N THR A 428 6.88 3.26 14.53
CA THR A 428 5.82 3.99 15.25
C THR A 428 5.45 3.36 16.59
N GLY A 429 5.96 2.17 16.89
CA GLY A 429 5.75 1.47 18.16
C GLY A 429 6.64 1.95 19.31
N PHE A 430 7.59 2.86 19.06
CA PHE A 430 8.56 3.29 20.06
C PHE A 430 8.55 4.80 20.30
N TYR A 431 8.98 5.21 21.50
CA TYR A 431 9.55 6.53 21.75
C TYR A 431 11.02 6.54 21.37
N TYR A 432 11.58 7.72 21.13
CA TYR A 432 12.96 7.93 20.70
C TYR A 432 13.69 8.90 21.61
N ARG A 433 15.01 8.75 21.70
CA ARG A 433 15.91 9.74 22.30
C ARG A 433 16.92 10.23 21.27
N PHE A 434 17.25 11.49 21.35
CA PHE A 434 18.19 12.15 20.46
C PHE A 434 19.42 12.58 21.27
N TYR A 435 20.55 11.95 21.05
CA TYR A 435 21.80 12.23 21.75
C TYR A 435 22.74 13.03 20.87
N ASN A 436 23.22 14.17 21.37
CA ASN A 436 24.23 14.97 20.66
C ASN A 436 25.53 14.18 20.54
N LYS A 437 26.09 14.08 19.35
CA LYS A 437 27.27 13.26 19.08
C LYS A 437 28.53 13.83 19.80
N GLY A 438 28.63 15.16 19.89
CA GLY A 438 29.79 15.81 20.50
C GLY A 438 29.84 15.69 22.03
N THR A 439 28.68 15.75 22.69
CA THR A 439 28.60 15.79 24.15
C THR A 439 27.99 14.54 24.78
N GLY A 440 27.19 13.78 24.02
CA GLY A 440 26.42 12.66 24.55
C GLY A 440 25.12 13.07 25.26
N ASN A 441 24.89 14.39 25.47
CA ASN A 441 23.67 14.88 26.11
C ASN A 441 22.43 14.64 25.23
N ALA A 442 21.29 14.36 25.87
CA ALA A 442 20.00 14.19 25.21
C ALA A 442 19.31 15.53 24.93
N ILE A 443 18.51 15.60 23.86
CA ILE A 443 17.54 16.71 23.69
C ILE A 443 16.48 16.57 24.79
N ASP A 444 16.25 17.68 25.49
CA ASP A 444 15.36 17.77 26.66
C ASP A 444 14.57 19.07 26.64
N VAL A 445 13.66 19.23 27.58
CA VAL A 445 12.89 20.43 27.84
C VAL A 445 13.45 21.13 29.08
N LEU A 446 13.55 22.45 29.07
CA LEU A 446 14.11 23.22 30.19
C LEU A 446 13.13 23.19 31.38
N ASP A 447 13.61 22.81 32.57
CA ASP A 447 12.78 22.55 33.77
C ASP A 447 11.87 23.73 34.21
N ASN A 448 12.23 24.95 33.89
CA ASN A 448 11.48 26.16 34.31
C ASN A 448 10.79 26.87 33.13
N GLU A 449 10.96 26.39 31.90
CA GLU A 449 10.40 26.96 30.68
C GLU A 449 9.99 25.81 29.77
N GLU A 450 8.78 25.28 30.00
CA GLU A 450 8.25 24.05 29.37
C GLU A 450 8.14 24.10 27.83
N ASP A 451 8.36 25.25 27.23
CA ASP A 451 8.38 25.46 25.78
C ASP A 451 9.80 25.60 25.18
N LYS A 452 10.85 25.63 26.02
CA LYS A 452 12.25 25.79 25.55
C LYS A 452 12.98 24.47 25.47
N VAL A 453 13.68 24.28 24.35
CA VAL A 453 14.46 23.07 24.09
C VAL A 453 15.91 23.26 24.50
N CYS A 454 16.44 22.32 25.25
CA CYS A 454 17.79 22.31 25.73
C CYS A 454 18.47 20.93 25.54
N THR A 455 19.74 20.83 25.94
CA THR A 455 20.40 19.53 26.14
C THR A 455 20.63 19.27 27.62
N TRP A 456 20.51 18.00 28.01
CA TRP A 456 20.69 17.55 29.39
C TRP A 456 21.39 16.19 29.44
N SER A 457 22.05 15.90 30.55
CA SER A 457 22.60 14.56 30.79
C SER A 457 21.55 13.49 30.64
N PRO A 458 21.83 12.35 29.97
CA PRO A 458 20.88 11.30 29.77
C PRO A 458 20.29 10.74 31.06
N ALA A 459 18.97 10.74 31.21
CA ALA A 459 18.25 10.17 32.34
C ALA A 459 17.07 9.36 31.88
N ARG A 460 17.03 8.06 32.22
CA ARG A 460 15.99 7.14 31.72
C ARG A 460 14.59 7.51 32.20
N GLU A 461 14.49 8.02 33.42
CA GLU A 461 13.25 8.41 34.09
C GLU A 461 12.65 9.74 33.58
N ARG A 462 13.40 10.50 32.76
CA ARG A 462 12.92 11.79 32.24
C ARG A 462 12.11 11.57 30.95
N GLU A 463 10.78 11.70 31.04
CA GLU A 463 9.88 11.65 29.89
C GLU A 463 10.06 12.85 28.95
N THR A 464 10.58 13.99 29.47
CA THR A 464 10.98 15.16 28.68
C THR A 464 12.10 14.86 27.67
N GLN A 465 12.89 13.78 27.87
CA GLN A 465 13.91 13.32 26.92
C GLN A 465 13.37 12.30 25.91
N GLN A 466 12.09 11.91 26.02
CA GLN A 466 11.47 10.93 25.15
C GLN A 466 10.57 11.63 24.13
N TRP A 467 10.69 11.21 22.90
CA TRP A 467 10.05 11.87 21.77
C TRP A 467 9.28 10.87 20.92
N GLU A 468 8.07 11.20 20.56
CA GLU A 468 7.34 10.53 19.51
C GLU A 468 7.71 11.12 18.17
N ILE A 469 8.02 10.27 17.19
CA ILE A 469 8.27 10.68 15.82
C ILE A 469 7.04 10.31 15.00
N LEU A 470 6.44 11.30 14.32
CA LEU A 470 5.26 11.15 13.50
C LEU A 470 5.62 11.46 12.05
N ALA A 471 5.31 10.55 11.12
CA ALA A 471 5.52 10.80 9.70
C ALA A 471 4.49 11.80 9.16
N VAL A 472 4.94 12.81 8.41
CA VAL A 472 4.13 13.83 7.73
C VAL A 472 4.62 13.96 6.29
N GLY A 473 4.14 13.08 5.41
CA GLY A 473 4.70 12.93 4.06
C GLY A 473 6.16 12.47 4.11
N GLU A 474 7.05 13.19 3.45
CA GLU A 474 8.51 12.91 3.44
C GLU A 474 9.25 13.49 4.67
N TYR A 475 8.54 14.09 5.60
CA TYR A 475 9.10 14.73 6.79
C TYR A 475 8.60 14.08 8.06
N TYR A 476 9.21 14.47 9.19
CA TYR A 476 8.84 13.99 10.50
C TYR A 476 8.47 15.15 11.43
N GLN A 477 7.45 14.95 12.25
CA GLN A 477 7.23 15.76 13.45
C GLN A 477 7.85 15.04 14.65
N VAL A 478 8.55 15.80 15.50
CA VAL A 478 9.16 15.33 16.74
C VAL A 478 8.36 15.90 17.89
N VAL A 479 7.60 15.05 18.58
CA VAL A 479 6.66 15.44 19.63
C VAL A 479 7.18 14.95 20.99
N ASN A 480 7.28 15.85 21.94
CA ASN A 480 7.76 15.51 23.28
C ASN A 480 6.71 14.67 24.02
N ARG A 481 7.15 13.60 24.69
CA ARG A 481 6.27 12.64 25.36
C ARG A 481 5.47 13.29 26.50
N GLU A 482 6.16 14.03 27.38
CA GLU A 482 5.54 14.61 28.57
C GLU A 482 4.57 15.73 28.25
N SER A 483 4.99 16.70 27.41
CA SER A 483 4.17 17.87 27.10
C SER A 483 3.18 17.66 25.94
N GLY A 484 3.39 16.66 25.08
CA GLY A 484 2.64 16.48 23.84
C GLY A 484 2.85 17.60 22.81
N LEU A 485 3.88 18.44 22.98
CA LEU A 485 4.19 19.55 22.09
C LEU A 485 5.26 19.15 21.07
N ALA A 486 5.17 19.72 19.87
CA ALA A 486 6.09 19.43 18.76
C ALA A 486 7.26 20.42 18.69
N LEU A 487 8.43 19.90 18.35
CA LEU A 487 9.65 20.69 18.10
C LEU A 487 9.40 21.69 16.97
N TYR A 488 9.68 22.97 17.23
CA TYR A 488 9.37 24.09 16.37
C TYR A 488 10.58 24.99 16.15
N ASP A 489 10.88 25.30 14.88
CA ASP A 489 11.91 26.27 14.51
C ASP A 489 11.38 27.70 14.53
N CYS A 490 11.91 28.52 15.43
CA CYS A 490 11.52 29.91 15.64
C CYS A 490 12.31 30.92 14.79
N ALA A 491 13.25 30.47 13.93
CA ALA A 491 14.10 31.35 13.14
C ALA A 491 13.30 32.41 12.35
N VAL A 492 13.70 33.66 12.45
CA VAL A 492 13.09 34.81 11.78
C VAL A 492 13.80 35.05 10.45
N LYS A 493 13.03 35.42 9.44
CA LYS A 493 13.56 35.75 8.10
C LYS A 493 14.05 37.20 8.07
N GLU A 494 15.32 37.42 7.69
CA GLU A 494 15.89 38.73 7.39
C GLU A 494 16.27 38.77 5.90
N GLY A 495 15.56 39.55 5.10
CA GLY A 495 15.67 39.51 3.64
C GLY A 495 15.18 38.12 3.13
N ASP A 496 16.03 37.44 2.37
CA ASP A 496 15.73 36.10 1.81
C ASP A 496 16.28 34.95 2.66
N ILE A 497 16.97 35.21 3.78
CA ILE A 497 17.67 34.21 4.59
C ILE A 497 17.05 34.13 5.99
N TYR A 498 16.92 32.91 6.53
CA TYR A 498 16.55 32.70 7.93
C TYR A 498 17.76 32.88 8.84
N LYS A 499 17.54 33.60 9.96
CA LYS A 499 18.57 33.93 10.94
C LYS A 499 18.96 32.71 11.79
N THR A 500 20.24 32.42 11.86
CA THR A 500 20.80 31.36 12.72
C THR A 500 20.92 31.80 14.18
N GLY A 501 21.07 30.82 15.08
CA GLY A 501 21.24 31.11 16.52
C GLY A 501 19.93 31.35 17.27
N THR A 502 18.79 31.03 16.66
CA THR A 502 17.49 31.14 17.30
C THR A 502 17.20 29.86 18.09
N GLN A 503 16.80 29.98 19.36
CA GLN A 503 16.44 28.84 20.20
C GLN A 503 15.18 28.15 19.67
N LEU A 504 15.21 26.82 19.63
CA LEU A 504 14.05 26.01 19.29
C LEU A 504 13.06 26.01 20.45
N GLU A 505 11.78 25.92 20.10
CA GLU A 505 10.67 25.87 21.05
C GLU A 505 9.80 24.65 20.83
N LEU A 506 8.93 24.38 21.78
CA LEU A 506 7.85 23.43 21.68
C LEU A 506 6.53 24.14 21.42
N ARG A 507 5.73 23.67 20.48
CA ARG A 507 4.41 24.23 20.17
C ARG A 507 3.41 23.14 19.87
N LYS A 508 2.12 23.45 20.06
CA LYS A 508 1.05 22.51 19.76
C LYS A 508 1.19 21.90 18.35
N PRO A 509 1.16 20.55 18.21
CA PRO A 509 1.36 19.89 16.93
C PRO A 509 0.33 20.31 15.88
N ARG A 510 0.80 20.57 14.66
CA ARG A 510 -0.01 20.85 13.47
C ARG A 510 0.69 20.27 12.25
N SER A 511 0.08 19.28 11.61
CA SER A 511 0.65 18.61 10.45
C SER A 511 0.90 19.53 9.23
N SER A 512 0.15 20.62 9.11
CA SER A 512 0.35 21.63 8.05
C SER A 512 1.45 22.65 8.34
N GLN A 513 2.08 22.62 9.53
CA GLN A 513 3.06 23.62 9.96
C GLN A 513 4.48 23.20 9.60
N HIS A 514 5.03 23.71 8.50
CA HIS A 514 6.37 23.35 8.00
C HIS A 514 7.52 23.65 8.98
N ARG A 515 7.34 24.56 9.95
CA ARG A 515 8.30 24.82 11.03
C ARG A 515 8.39 23.69 12.07
N GLN A 516 7.47 22.74 12.02
CA GLN A 516 7.46 21.54 12.86
C GLN A 516 7.82 20.27 12.07
N GLN A 517 8.22 20.41 10.82
CA GLN A 517 8.54 19.30 9.95
C GLN A 517 10.04 19.26 9.69
N TRP A 518 10.62 18.09 9.92
CA TRP A 518 12.05 17.86 9.92
C TRP A 518 12.42 16.69 8.99
N SER A 519 13.46 16.86 8.19
CA SER A 519 14.14 15.74 7.54
C SER A 519 15.29 15.27 8.42
N PHE A 520 15.51 13.95 8.46
CA PHE A 520 16.62 13.34 9.17
C PHE A 520 17.67 12.94 8.15
N VAL A 521 18.67 13.83 7.97
CA VAL A 521 19.72 13.65 6.99
C VAL A 521 20.83 12.81 7.63
N PRO A 522 21.07 11.59 7.13
CA PRO A 522 22.08 10.71 7.71
C PRO A 522 23.51 11.26 7.50
N VAL A 523 24.40 11.04 8.47
CA VAL A 523 25.77 11.60 8.45
C VAL A 523 26.82 10.55 8.12
N ASN A 524 26.62 9.28 8.48
CA ASN A 524 27.50 8.14 8.22
C ASN A 524 26.75 6.83 8.47
N THR A 525 27.45 5.70 8.36
CA THR A 525 26.94 4.39 8.78
C THR A 525 26.61 4.40 10.28
N GLY A 526 25.33 4.32 10.63
CA GLY A 526 24.85 4.30 12.01
C GLY A 526 23.62 5.21 12.22
N ASN A 527 23.08 5.19 13.43
CA ASN A 527 21.88 5.94 13.81
C ASN A 527 22.14 7.43 14.08
N THR A 528 23.00 8.09 13.28
CA THR A 528 23.38 9.49 13.47
C THR A 528 22.92 10.36 12.30
N TYR A 529 22.19 11.43 12.63
CA TYR A 529 21.49 12.28 11.66
C TYR A 529 21.70 13.76 11.95
N VAL A 530 21.56 14.59 10.92
CA VAL A 530 21.32 16.03 11.04
C VAL A 530 19.82 16.26 10.86
N LEU A 531 19.16 16.90 11.82
CA LEU A 531 17.74 17.23 11.75
C LEU A 531 17.60 18.60 11.07
N VAL A 532 17.05 18.63 9.85
CA VAL A 532 16.92 19.84 9.04
C VAL A 532 15.45 20.24 8.93
N ASN A 533 15.15 21.50 9.24
CA ASN A 533 13.78 22.00 9.19
C ASN A 533 13.30 22.20 7.73
N ARG A 534 12.10 21.75 7.43
CA ARG A 534 11.51 21.86 6.08
C ARG A 534 11.43 23.30 5.56
N LEU A 535 11.02 24.25 6.39
CA LEU A 535 10.80 25.64 5.94
C LEU A 535 12.07 26.46 5.93
N THR A 536 12.85 26.38 7.03
CA THR A 536 14.00 27.26 7.22
C THR A 536 15.29 26.73 6.63
N GLN A 537 15.33 25.42 6.34
CA GLN A 537 16.51 24.67 5.90
C GLN A 537 17.69 24.77 6.90
N LEU A 538 17.40 25.13 8.15
CA LEU A 538 18.38 25.17 9.24
C LEU A 538 18.40 23.84 10.00
N ALA A 539 19.57 23.52 10.58
CA ALA A 539 19.80 22.31 11.34
C ALA A 539 19.65 22.53 12.86
N VAL A 540 19.21 21.49 13.56
CA VAL A 540 19.19 21.43 15.03
C VAL A 540 20.63 21.38 15.55
N ASN A 541 21.02 22.33 16.42
CA ASN A 541 22.37 22.51 16.90
C ASN A 541 22.44 22.66 18.43
N ASN A 542 23.35 21.94 19.07
CA ASN A 542 23.73 22.15 20.46
C ASN A 542 24.61 23.40 20.54
N ALA A 543 24.15 24.45 21.23
CA ALA A 543 24.79 25.75 21.27
C ALA A 543 26.26 25.65 21.80
N GLY A 544 27.20 26.13 20.99
CA GLY A 544 28.61 26.11 21.34
C GLY A 544 29.24 24.73 21.61
N GLY A 545 28.48 23.64 21.53
CA GLY A 545 28.93 22.29 21.87
C GLY A 545 29.15 22.09 23.37
N SER A 546 28.46 22.84 24.22
CA SER A 546 28.56 22.70 25.68
C SER A 546 27.87 21.39 26.14
N ASP A 547 28.48 20.75 27.13
CA ASP A 547 27.94 19.58 27.85
C ASP A 547 27.23 19.96 29.15
N GLU A 548 27.08 21.26 29.43
CA GLU A 548 26.33 21.75 30.59
C GLU A 548 24.81 21.43 30.43
N ASN A 549 24.17 20.99 31.52
CA ASN A 549 22.75 20.78 31.60
C ASN A 549 21.97 22.08 31.42
N GLY A 550 20.92 22.05 30.58
CA GLY A 550 20.12 23.23 30.23
C GLY A 550 20.74 24.07 29.11
N ASN A 551 21.79 23.57 28.42
CA ASN A 551 22.34 24.27 27.27
C ASN A 551 21.35 24.38 26.14
N SER A 552 21.22 25.54 25.52
CA SER A 552 20.22 25.83 24.49
C SER A 552 20.41 24.98 23.22
N VAL A 553 19.32 24.52 22.66
CA VAL A 553 19.26 23.91 21.32
C VAL A 553 18.76 24.97 20.34
N LEU A 554 19.54 25.25 19.30
CA LEU A 554 19.33 26.35 18.36
C LEU A 554 19.14 25.87 16.94
N SER A 555 18.49 26.69 16.09
CA SER A 555 18.60 26.55 14.62
C SER A 555 19.93 27.12 14.13
N TRP A 556 20.65 26.40 13.26
CA TRP A 556 21.92 26.80 12.69
C TRP A 556 22.02 26.44 11.20
N THR A 557 23.04 27.02 10.51
CA THR A 557 23.29 26.73 9.11
C THR A 557 23.45 25.22 8.85
N ASN A 558 22.91 24.75 7.75
CA ASN A 558 23.04 23.36 7.26
C ASN A 558 23.95 23.32 6.02
N ASP A 559 25.09 24.06 6.06
CA ASP A 559 26.07 23.98 4.98
C ASP A 559 26.93 22.70 5.10
N SER A 560 27.35 22.16 3.96
CA SER A 560 28.11 20.90 3.87
C SER A 560 29.44 20.91 4.64
N GLU A 561 30.06 22.07 4.79
CA GLU A 561 31.30 22.21 5.60
C GLU A 561 31.03 22.20 7.10
N ASN A 562 29.85 22.63 7.51
CA ASN A 562 29.45 22.77 8.90
C ASN A 562 28.50 21.65 9.39
N SER A 563 27.84 20.90 8.53
CA SER A 563 26.99 19.76 8.91
C SER A 563 27.77 18.62 9.53
N LEU A 564 29.08 18.55 9.27
CA LEU A 564 30.00 17.58 9.84
C LEU A 564 30.41 17.89 11.30
N LYS A 565 30.06 19.06 11.87
CA LYS A 565 30.34 19.36 13.28
C LYS A 565 29.49 18.52 14.20
N ASP A 566 30.07 17.86 15.15
CA ASP A 566 29.44 16.99 16.14
C ASP A 566 28.31 17.68 16.92
N THR A 567 28.30 19.00 17.01
CA THR A 567 27.24 19.80 17.65
C THR A 567 25.90 19.73 16.95
N ARG A 568 25.85 19.36 15.65
CA ARG A 568 24.64 19.26 14.84
C ARG A 568 24.26 17.82 14.51
N GLN A 569 25.06 16.87 14.92
CA GLN A 569 24.84 15.46 14.70
C GLN A 569 24.18 14.85 15.92
N TRP A 570 23.09 14.13 15.67
CA TRP A 570 22.25 13.54 16.69
C TRP A 570 22.11 12.05 16.45
N ARG A 571 22.55 11.25 17.42
CA ARG A 571 22.30 9.82 17.43
C ARG A 571 20.88 9.58 17.91
N ILE A 572 20.07 8.90 17.10
CA ILE A 572 18.67 8.61 17.38
C ILE A 572 18.56 7.15 17.82
N GLU A 573 18.03 6.93 19.00
CA GLU A 573 17.84 5.60 19.56
C GLU A 573 16.40 5.36 19.93
N LYS A 574 15.92 4.14 19.64
CA LYS A 574 14.64 3.65 20.18
C LYS A 574 14.76 3.50 21.70
N ASP A 575 13.76 3.94 22.43
CA ASP A 575 13.71 3.85 23.88
C ASP A 575 12.57 2.91 24.31
N GLU A 576 11.48 3.42 24.86
CA GLU A 576 10.39 2.60 25.35
C GLU A 576 9.38 2.26 24.25
N VAL A 577 8.78 1.06 24.32
CA VAL A 577 7.68 0.65 23.47
C VAL A 577 6.42 1.45 23.84
N LYS A 578 5.79 2.08 22.85
CA LYS A 578 4.49 2.74 23.07
C LYS A 578 3.44 1.70 23.45
N GLY A 579 2.82 1.84 24.60
CA GLY A 579 1.77 0.94 25.07
C GLY A 579 2.18 0.05 26.26
N GLU A 580 3.44 0.10 26.72
CA GLU A 580 3.82 -0.45 28.05
C GLU A 580 3.70 0.58 29.18
N THR A 581 3.19 1.77 28.91
CA THR A 581 3.01 2.80 29.93
C THR A 581 1.73 2.57 30.73
N SER A 582 1.90 2.40 32.02
CA SER A 582 0.89 2.78 33.01
C SER A 582 0.56 4.27 32.80
N VAL A 583 -0.57 4.58 32.18
CA VAL A 583 -1.04 5.97 32.07
C VAL A 583 -1.39 6.44 33.47
N GLN A 584 -0.51 7.23 34.10
CA GLN A 584 -0.89 8.06 35.20
C GLN A 584 -1.61 9.29 34.63
N SER A 585 -2.93 9.22 34.48
CA SER A 585 -3.75 10.41 34.33
C SER A 585 -4.01 11.01 35.72
N SER A 586 -3.72 12.29 35.87
CA SER A 586 -4.10 13.09 37.05
C SER A 586 -5.61 13.39 37.00
N GLY A 587 -6.39 12.39 37.26
CA GLY A 587 -7.84 12.40 37.37
C GLY A 587 -8.26 10.96 37.67
N ARG A 588 -9.13 10.75 38.66
CA ARG A 588 -9.59 9.42 39.05
C ARG A 588 -10.21 8.67 37.86
N GLU A 589 -9.38 8.13 36.95
CA GLU A 589 -9.77 7.19 35.91
C GLU A 589 -9.41 5.78 36.36
N ARG A 590 -10.38 4.88 36.22
CA ARG A 590 -10.23 3.45 36.50
C ARG A 590 -9.21 2.87 35.55
N GLN A 591 -8.19 2.20 36.05
CA GLN A 591 -7.15 1.57 35.24
C GLN A 591 -7.48 0.09 35.06
N TYR A 592 -7.48 -0.38 33.81
CA TYR A 592 -7.61 -1.78 33.43
C TYR A 592 -6.36 -2.24 32.72
N TRP A 593 -5.87 -3.41 33.06
CA TRP A 593 -4.81 -4.09 32.32
C TRP A 593 -5.36 -5.33 31.63
N VAL A 594 -4.96 -5.55 30.41
CA VAL A 594 -5.23 -6.79 29.69
C VAL A 594 -3.95 -7.61 29.72
N LEU A 595 -3.98 -8.71 30.43
CA LEU A 595 -2.84 -9.61 30.55
C LEU A 595 -3.08 -10.85 29.71
N TYR A 596 -2.18 -11.12 28.78
CA TYR A 596 -2.15 -12.33 27.97
C TYR A 596 -0.90 -13.14 28.28
N ASN A 597 -1.06 -14.39 28.71
CA ASN A 597 0.03 -15.31 28.93
C ASN A 597 0.22 -16.20 27.68
N PRO A 598 1.32 -16.07 26.93
CA PRO A 598 1.54 -16.82 25.69
C PRO A 598 1.76 -18.33 25.92
N ASP A 599 2.21 -18.77 27.11
CA ASP A 599 2.45 -20.18 27.42
C ASP A 599 1.17 -20.91 27.74
N THR A 600 0.30 -20.29 28.50
CA THR A 600 -1.01 -20.85 28.88
C THR A 600 -2.13 -20.48 27.90
N LYS A 601 -1.89 -19.51 27.03
CA LYS A 601 -2.87 -18.88 26.12
C LYS A 601 -4.11 -18.29 26.80
N LEU A 602 -3.96 -17.95 28.07
CA LEU A 602 -5.03 -17.32 28.85
C LEU A 602 -4.90 -15.80 28.81
N LEU A 603 -6.05 -15.15 28.62
CA LEU A 603 -6.17 -13.68 28.61
C LEU A 603 -7.18 -13.29 29.71
N HIS A 604 -6.81 -12.33 30.54
CA HIS A 604 -7.71 -11.78 31.56
C HIS A 604 -7.52 -10.28 31.75
N PHE A 605 -8.51 -9.64 32.34
CA PHE A 605 -8.47 -8.25 32.73
C PHE A 605 -8.11 -8.14 34.21
N GLU A 606 -7.25 -7.22 34.55
CA GLU A 606 -6.99 -6.80 35.94
C GLU A 606 -7.42 -5.33 36.09
N SER A 607 -7.95 -4.99 37.26
CA SER A 607 -8.35 -3.63 37.63
C SER A 607 -8.09 -3.41 39.10
N ASN A 608 -7.76 -2.17 39.46
CA ASN A 608 -7.63 -1.77 40.87
C ASN A 608 -8.99 -1.74 41.60
N ASP A 609 -10.11 -1.83 40.86
CA ASP A 609 -11.48 -1.78 41.44
C ASP A 609 -12.34 -2.88 40.80
N MET A 610 -12.26 -4.09 41.36
CA MET A 610 -12.86 -5.32 40.81
C MET A 610 -14.38 -5.42 40.93
N GLU A 611 -15.07 -4.48 41.57
CA GLU A 611 -16.50 -4.66 41.89
C GLU A 611 -17.51 -4.26 40.82
N GLN A 612 -17.09 -3.65 39.71
CA GLN A 612 -18.05 -3.15 38.70
C GLN A 612 -17.58 -3.23 37.23
N ILE A 613 -17.15 -4.40 36.74
CA ILE A 613 -17.02 -4.61 35.30
C ILE A 613 -18.15 -5.53 34.83
N ASP A 614 -19.29 -4.94 34.51
CA ASP A 614 -20.36 -5.66 33.82
C ASP A 614 -20.30 -5.32 32.33
N GLY A 615 -19.64 -6.16 31.58
CA GLY A 615 -19.48 -5.93 30.14
C GLY A 615 -18.91 -7.17 29.41
N HIS A 616 -19.02 -7.11 28.09
CA HIS A 616 -18.45 -8.13 27.22
C HIS A 616 -17.24 -7.57 26.46
N ALA A 617 -16.22 -8.40 26.35
CA ALA A 617 -15.09 -8.21 25.45
C ALA A 617 -15.25 -9.08 24.20
N TYR A 618 -14.76 -8.59 23.09
CA TYR A 618 -14.84 -9.23 21.78
C TYR A 618 -13.45 -9.33 21.17
N ILE A 619 -13.11 -10.49 20.65
CA ILE A 619 -11.86 -10.70 19.92
C ILE A 619 -12.21 -10.83 18.44
N TYR A 620 -11.55 -10.03 17.62
CA TYR A 620 -11.70 -10.02 16.17
C TYR A 620 -10.41 -10.51 15.50
N ALA A 621 -10.56 -11.36 14.50
CA ALA A 621 -9.48 -11.70 13.60
C ALA A 621 -9.12 -10.51 12.70
N ALA A 622 -7.98 -10.57 12.02
CA ALA A 622 -7.49 -9.50 11.15
C ALA A 622 -8.45 -9.16 9.97
N ASN A 623 -9.30 -10.11 9.59
CA ASN A 623 -10.37 -9.91 8.59
C ASN A 623 -11.61 -9.19 9.13
N GLY A 624 -11.65 -8.84 10.42
CA GLY A 624 -12.77 -8.18 11.09
C GLY A 624 -13.85 -9.12 11.63
N GLU A 625 -13.66 -10.44 11.53
CA GLU A 625 -14.58 -11.43 12.07
C GLU A 625 -14.47 -11.51 13.60
N CYS A 626 -15.60 -11.49 14.33
CA CYS A 626 -15.61 -11.71 15.78
C CYS A 626 -15.45 -13.21 16.05
N VAL A 627 -14.26 -13.61 16.49
CA VAL A 627 -13.89 -15.01 16.73
C VAL A 627 -14.14 -15.46 18.17
N MET A 628 -14.30 -14.51 19.11
CA MET A 628 -14.58 -14.83 20.50
C MET A 628 -15.32 -13.68 21.20
N ARG A 629 -16.24 -14.04 22.10
CA ARG A 629 -16.91 -13.13 23.03
C ARG A 629 -16.86 -13.70 24.42
N PHE A 630 -16.49 -12.90 25.42
CA PHE A 630 -16.46 -13.31 26.81
C PHE A 630 -16.76 -12.13 27.74
N ARG A 631 -17.11 -12.40 29.01
CA ARG A 631 -17.29 -11.34 30.02
C ARG A 631 -15.93 -10.84 30.49
N VAL A 632 -15.78 -9.54 30.67
CA VAL A 632 -14.53 -8.91 31.13
C VAL A 632 -14.07 -9.44 32.49
N SER A 633 -15.00 -9.89 33.33
CA SER A 633 -14.71 -10.56 34.62
C SER A 633 -14.24 -12.00 34.51
N GLN A 634 -14.15 -12.57 33.32
CA GLN A 634 -13.76 -13.97 33.08
C GLN A 634 -12.41 -14.02 32.36
N THR A 635 -11.65 -15.10 32.68
CA THR A 635 -10.47 -15.42 31.88
C THR A 635 -10.90 -16.09 30.59
N ALA A 636 -10.39 -15.57 29.45
CA ALA A 636 -10.62 -16.15 28.14
C ALA A 636 -9.49 -17.10 27.76
N ASP A 637 -9.84 -18.32 27.36
CA ASP A 637 -8.88 -19.28 26.82
C ASP A 637 -8.78 -19.12 25.30
N LEU A 638 -7.63 -18.65 24.82
CA LEU A 638 -7.34 -18.43 23.42
C LEU A 638 -6.68 -19.64 22.73
N SER A 639 -6.62 -20.81 23.40
CA SER A 639 -5.96 -22.01 22.86
C SER A 639 -6.62 -22.53 21.57
N SER A 640 -7.90 -22.23 21.37
CA SER A 640 -8.63 -22.55 20.13
C SER A 640 -8.34 -21.63 18.97
N LEU A 641 -7.72 -20.48 19.21
CA LEU A 641 -7.37 -19.53 18.15
C LEU A 641 -6.06 -19.95 17.48
N ARG A 642 -6.00 -19.78 16.18
CA ARG A 642 -4.77 -19.98 15.42
C ARG A 642 -3.72 -18.93 15.81
N LYS A 643 -2.45 -19.25 15.61
CA LYS A 643 -1.38 -18.26 15.76
C LYS A 643 -1.68 -17.07 14.85
N GLY A 644 -1.57 -15.86 15.38
CA GLY A 644 -1.90 -14.67 14.61
C GLY A 644 -2.14 -13.43 15.46
N ILE A 645 -2.49 -12.35 14.78
CA ILE A 645 -2.81 -11.07 15.40
C ILE A 645 -4.33 -10.93 15.49
N TYR A 646 -4.79 -10.59 16.68
CA TYR A 646 -6.20 -10.37 16.99
C TYR A 646 -6.40 -8.98 17.61
N ILE A 647 -7.59 -8.45 17.45
CA ILE A 647 -8.00 -7.18 18.04
C ILE A 647 -9.01 -7.48 19.15
N LEU A 648 -8.66 -7.20 20.38
CA LEU A 648 -9.57 -7.26 21.51
C LEU A 648 -10.23 -5.91 21.70
N THR A 649 -11.55 -5.89 21.84
CA THR A 649 -12.34 -4.68 22.10
C THR A 649 -13.30 -4.88 23.26
N TRP A 650 -13.53 -3.82 24.07
CA TRP A 650 -14.56 -3.79 25.11
C TRP A 650 -15.10 -2.38 25.26
N MET A 651 -16.23 -2.24 25.95
CA MET A 651 -16.79 -0.95 26.34
C MET A 651 -16.41 -0.63 27.77
N GLU A 652 -15.92 0.57 27.99
CA GLU A 652 -15.69 1.16 29.30
C GLU A 652 -16.58 2.39 29.40
N GLU A 653 -17.64 2.29 30.19
CA GLU A 653 -18.75 3.22 30.14
C GLU A 653 -19.26 3.38 28.70
N ASP A 654 -19.22 4.55 28.10
CA ASP A 654 -19.61 4.80 26.71
C ASP A 654 -18.41 4.86 25.73
N THR A 655 -17.19 4.50 26.19
CA THR A 655 -15.97 4.56 25.36
C THR A 655 -15.55 3.17 24.93
N LYS A 656 -15.40 2.96 23.63
CA LYS A 656 -14.85 1.71 23.07
C LYS A 656 -13.34 1.68 23.22
N ARG A 657 -12.83 0.68 23.93
CA ARG A 657 -11.40 0.41 24.09
C ARG A 657 -10.97 -0.72 23.15
N THR A 658 -9.72 -0.65 22.69
CA THR A 658 -9.20 -1.62 21.74
C THR A 658 -7.71 -1.89 22.01
N VAL A 659 -7.33 -3.16 22.03
CA VAL A 659 -5.93 -3.58 22.18
C VAL A 659 -5.60 -4.70 21.20
N LYS A 660 -4.35 -4.76 20.75
CA LYS A 660 -3.82 -5.82 19.89
C LYS A 660 -3.33 -6.99 20.76
N VAL A 661 -3.78 -8.21 20.46
CA VAL A 661 -3.33 -9.44 21.11
C VAL A 661 -2.65 -10.33 20.07
N THR A 662 -1.44 -10.80 20.37
CA THR A 662 -0.71 -11.72 19.49
C THR A 662 -0.76 -13.12 20.11
N VAL A 663 -1.48 -14.04 19.48
CA VAL A 663 -1.53 -15.47 19.86
C VAL A 663 -0.36 -16.18 19.19
N ARG A 664 0.56 -16.75 20.00
CA ARG A 664 1.80 -17.41 19.57
C ARG A 664 1.70 -18.92 19.59
#